data_b903a9c445dc8c3545384f08b30e172c
#
_entry.id   b903a9c445dc8c3545384f08b30e172c
#
_cell.length_a   1.000
_cell.length_b   1.000
_cell.length_c   1.000
_cell.angle_alpha   90.00
_cell.angle_beta   90.00
_cell.angle_gamma   90.00
#
_symmetry.space_group_name_H-M   'P 1'
#
loop_
_entity.id
_entity.type
_entity.pdbx_description
1 polymer ?
#
loop_
_entity_poly.entity_id
_entity_poly.type
_entity_poly.pdbx_seq_one_letter_code
_entity_poly.pdbx_strand_id
1 'polypeptide(L)'
;MLINRPRYYPFYIFLLLSHFVYAQNAASGKITDAKTNKEISGVDVFINESNKPAITTTSGNFMVQSDSIIYKLKFLRKNYALETVDITPENATNIFVKLSQEKISDIQEVVIHNERPKYKNKKENPAYAIMQKVWARKRNNGLDKFDTYTYKEYEKIQFDANNLDSAFMNRKIFNKLEFIFEYKDSTASGKIGLPVFLNEAVYDNYGENRPSKKTKRLLVAQKTSGFQDNQIVTLTAKNLYRDINIYDNTLNYFDIGFPSPVGETGFSTYDYNLIDTVSVRGENAFKIRYLPKRTDVLAFQGYLYIDTDSYAVLGATLKSTQKINVNFINGISTELEYDNPDENTFLPRKFVTEIEMTPFSKKKTAKSIVAKRSVDYSEYEFNKPLEDKIFKRTEEEYSDSFTDKDDEYWVKARPDSLSKSEKGIYEMLDKLGQTPKFNRIVKLYETLGSGYYNVKKLGIDIGPIFSVYGKNEVEGDRIRLGARTYFTRNDPWRVQFYTAYGFKDQQVKYGAEARFMFNRVNRFTLGAGTRRDILQLGVQLTNDDGIMARTFASSTIFARGDNASLSSLNQTNLFTSIEPWKNFQIRLDGTMQSIKSANPDGFSLMYYKDGALRKTTNDSHFTLSLIARPGAKFSQTGIDRYEHGTLAPTIVLKYTRGIEGLFGSDFNYNKLQFLFYKPFLVGSWGKLQVNFEAGKNFDTVPLALQNIIPGNQSYSLAQNTFAQLNYYEFVADTYTTLHLEHHFNGKILSFIPLIKKLKLREIAFIRGAYGTLSDASKAINVEGFKYSAPTDHIYYEYGFGIENIGFGNLRIFRVDFNWRGNYLDRPDISTFGVKAGFQVNF
;
A
#
# COMPACT_ATOMS: atom_id res chain seq x y z
N MET A 1 -17.75 -39.50 -106.78
CA MET A 1 -18.90 -38.99 -106.00
C MET A 1 -18.45 -38.50 -104.68
N LEU A 2 -18.60 -37.22 -104.50
CA LEU A 2 -18.21 -36.41 -103.32
C LEU A 2 -18.81 -36.87 -102.06
N ILE A 3 -18.07 -36.60 -100.90
CA ILE A 3 -18.65 -36.08 -99.70
C ILE A 3 -17.51 -35.51 -98.81
N ASN A 4 -17.68 -34.27 -98.48
CA ASN A 4 -16.95 -33.35 -97.60
C ASN A 4 -16.84 -33.87 -96.22
N ARG A 5 -15.65 -33.57 -95.60
CA ARG A 5 -15.48 -33.58 -94.10
C ARG A 5 -15.10 -32.22 -93.67
N PRO A 6 -15.73 -31.69 -92.64
CA PRO A 6 -15.29 -30.44 -91.96
C PRO A 6 -14.21 -30.69 -90.95
N ARG A 7 -13.31 -29.82 -90.88
CA ARG A 7 -12.22 -29.67 -89.94
C ARG A 7 -12.70 -29.21 -88.55
N TYR A 8 -12.47 -30.03 -87.54
CA TYR A 8 -12.64 -29.64 -86.14
C TYR A 8 -11.31 -29.82 -85.38
N TYR A 9 -10.25 -29.01 -85.66
CA TYR A 9 -9.01 -29.04 -84.96
C TYR A 9 -8.60 -27.74 -84.26
N PRO A 10 -9.27 -26.59 -84.24
CA PRO A 10 -8.81 -25.48 -83.41
C PRO A 10 -9.51 -25.36 -82.04
N PHE A 11 -10.54 -26.10 -81.72
CA PHE A 11 -11.28 -25.94 -80.46
C PHE A 11 -10.64 -26.62 -79.22
N TYR A 12 -9.86 -27.66 -79.43
CA TYR A 12 -9.17 -28.33 -78.34
C TYR A 12 -7.89 -27.66 -77.80
N ILE A 13 -7.25 -26.83 -78.66
CA ILE A 13 -6.06 -26.07 -78.23
C ILE A 13 -6.46 -24.87 -77.38
N PHE A 14 -7.65 -24.32 -77.55
CA PHE A 14 -8.13 -23.21 -76.73
C PHE A 14 -8.62 -23.64 -75.38
N LEU A 15 -9.06 -24.90 -75.24
CA LEU A 15 -9.50 -25.48 -73.96
C LEU A 15 -8.33 -25.92 -73.05
N LEU A 16 -7.15 -26.17 -73.59
CA LEU A 16 -5.92 -26.48 -72.83
C LEU A 16 -5.21 -25.22 -72.40
N LEU A 17 -5.43 -24.08 -72.99
CA LEU A 17 -4.82 -22.80 -72.58
C LEU A 17 -5.66 -22.06 -71.49
N SER A 18 -6.93 -22.42 -71.33
CA SER A 18 -7.78 -21.82 -70.28
C SER A 18 -7.54 -22.38 -68.88
N HIS A 19 -6.77 -23.46 -68.73
CA HIS A 19 -6.49 -24.05 -67.42
C HIS A 19 -5.18 -23.56 -66.73
N PHE A 20 -4.44 -22.70 -67.43
CA PHE A 20 -3.17 -22.15 -66.87
C PHE A 20 -3.29 -20.78 -66.19
N VAL A 21 -4.49 -20.17 -66.14
CA VAL A 21 -4.63 -18.81 -65.59
C VAL A 21 -5.11 -18.81 -64.12
N TYR A 22 -5.40 -19.96 -63.53
CA TYR A 22 -5.92 -20.02 -62.13
C TYR A 22 -4.88 -20.27 -61.04
N ALA A 23 -3.58 -20.32 -61.35
CA ALA A 23 -2.55 -20.68 -60.38
C ALA A 23 -2.01 -19.53 -59.55
N GLN A 24 -2.46 -18.26 -59.74
CA GLN A 24 -1.87 -17.10 -59.04
C GLN A 24 -2.76 -16.48 -57.95
N ASN A 25 -3.98 -17.03 -57.71
CA ASN A 25 -4.95 -16.40 -56.83
C ASN A 25 -5.23 -17.19 -55.56
N ALA A 26 -4.36 -18.13 -55.20
CA ALA A 26 -4.46 -18.89 -53.97
C ALA A 26 -3.11 -18.94 -53.24
N ALA A 27 -3.18 -18.82 -51.93
CA ALA A 27 -1.97 -18.98 -51.05
C ALA A 27 -2.30 -19.85 -49.86
N SER A 28 -1.39 -20.72 -49.49
CA SER A 28 -1.56 -21.64 -48.36
C SER A 28 -0.29 -21.86 -47.57
N GLY A 29 -0.44 -22.21 -46.30
CA GLY A 29 0.72 -22.45 -45.43
C GLY A 29 0.36 -22.80 -44.01
N LYS A 30 1.36 -22.68 -43.15
CA LYS A 30 1.29 -23.06 -41.74
C LYS A 30 1.76 -21.92 -40.85
N ILE A 31 1.06 -21.71 -39.75
CA ILE A 31 1.32 -20.66 -38.76
C ILE A 31 1.71 -21.28 -37.42
N THR A 32 2.85 -20.91 -36.89
CA THR A 32 3.40 -21.43 -35.65
C THR A 32 3.86 -20.31 -34.74
N ASP A 33 3.86 -20.56 -33.43
CA ASP A 33 4.47 -19.68 -32.45
C ASP A 33 6.00 -19.71 -32.58
N ALA A 34 6.61 -18.54 -32.69
CA ALA A 34 8.04 -18.41 -32.94
C ALA A 34 8.92 -19.00 -31.82
N LYS A 35 8.42 -19.05 -30.58
CA LYS A 35 9.15 -19.54 -29.39
C LYS A 35 8.92 -21.02 -29.15
N THR A 36 7.69 -21.50 -29.29
CA THR A 36 7.31 -22.87 -28.95
C THR A 36 7.21 -23.80 -30.15
N ASN A 37 7.22 -23.26 -31.37
CA ASN A 37 6.98 -23.94 -32.65
C ASN A 37 5.64 -24.72 -32.71
N LYS A 38 4.69 -24.42 -31.79
CA LYS A 38 3.34 -25.02 -31.82
C LYS A 38 2.46 -24.30 -32.81
N GLU A 39 1.53 -25.00 -33.39
CA GLU A 39 0.52 -24.45 -34.28
C GLU A 39 -0.37 -23.43 -33.58
N ILE A 40 -0.75 -22.36 -34.30
CA ILE A 40 -1.57 -21.29 -33.77
C ILE A 40 -2.89 -21.23 -34.51
N SER A 41 -4.02 -21.37 -33.78
CA SER A 41 -5.38 -21.16 -34.29
C SER A 41 -5.88 -19.73 -34.01
N GLY A 42 -6.95 -19.31 -34.66
CA GLY A 42 -7.54 -17.99 -34.43
C GLY A 42 -6.67 -16.84 -34.97
N VAL A 43 -5.99 -17.06 -36.09
CA VAL A 43 -5.21 -16.04 -36.78
C VAL A 43 -6.02 -15.48 -37.94
N ASP A 44 -6.23 -14.18 -37.97
CA ASP A 44 -6.84 -13.45 -39.05
C ASP A 44 -5.83 -13.25 -40.19
N VAL A 45 -6.19 -13.70 -41.39
CA VAL A 45 -5.35 -13.59 -42.57
C VAL A 45 -5.97 -12.58 -43.52
N PHE A 46 -5.24 -11.51 -43.83
CA PHE A 46 -5.65 -10.44 -44.73
C PHE A 46 -4.89 -10.58 -46.07
N ILE A 47 -5.59 -10.32 -47.14
CA ILE A 47 -5.02 -10.32 -48.47
C ILE A 47 -4.72 -8.89 -48.90
N ASN A 48 -3.51 -8.64 -49.34
CA ASN A 48 -3.01 -7.35 -49.84
C ASN A 48 -3.26 -6.21 -48.85
N GLU A 49 -3.84 -5.11 -49.21
CA GLU A 49 -4.15 -3.97 -48.36
C GLU A 49 -5.60 -4.00 -47.81
N SER A 50 -6.25 -5.18 -47.81
CA SER A 50 -7.60 -5.33 -47.25
C SER A 50 -7.62 -5.06 -45.73
N ASN A 51 -8.69 -4.38 -45.29
CA ASN A 51 -8.96 -4.15 -43.84
C ASN A 51 -9.95 -5.18 -43.26
N LYS A 52 -10.40 -6.15 -44.08
CA LYS A 52 -11.22 -7.28 -43.60
C LYS A 52 -10.45 -8.57 -43.77
N PRO A 53 -10.44 -9.48 -42.78
CA PRO A 53 -9.78 -10.75 -42.94
C PRO A 53 -10.47 -11.58 -44.02
N ALA A 54 -9.67 -12.24 -44.83
CA ALA A 54 -10.16 -13.20 -45.80
C ALA A 54 -10.62 -14.50 -45.12
N ILE A 55 -9.89 -14.92 -44.08
CA ILE A 55 -10.22 -16.05 -43.25
C ILE A 55 -9.71 -15.81 -41.83
N THR A 56 -10.34 -16.49 -40.83
CA THR A 56 -9.78 -16.70 -39.51
C THR A 56 -9.47 -18.18 -39.32
N THR A 57 -8.24 -18.54 -39.02
CA THR A 57 -7.81 -19.94 -38.96
C THR A 57 -8.38 -20.70 -37.78
N THR A 58 -8.89 -21.90 -38.00
CA THR A 58 -9.37 -22.80 -36.94
C THR A 58 -8.29 -23.76 -36.43
N SER A 59 -7.20 -23.88 -37.19
CA SER A 59 -5.98 -24.64 -36.87
C SER A 59 -4.76 -23.84 -37.27
N GLY A 60 -3.56 -24.38 -37.07
CA GLY A 60 -2.33 -23.75 -37.56
C GLY A 60 -2.15 -23.68 -39.08
N ASN A 61 -3.06 -24.23 -39.86
CA ASN A 61 -3.01 -24.18 -41.32
C ASN A 61 -3.97 -23.13 -41.85
N PHE A 62 -3.60 -22.50 -42.98
CA PHE A 62 -4.44 -21.56 -43.69
C PHE A 62 -4.43 -21.81 -45.20
N MET A 63 -5.52 -21.47 -45.84
CA MET A 63 -5.66 -21.42 -47.32
C MET A 63 -6.57 -20.24 -47.65
N VAL A 64 -6.08 -19.33 -48.45
CA VAL A 64 -6.83 -18.17 -48.93
C VAL A 64 -6.89 -18.14 -50.43
N GLN A 65 -8.01 -17.68 -50.97
CA GLN A 65 -8.24 -17.49 -52.39
C GLN A 65 -8.79 -16.07 -52.63
N SER A 66 -8.46 -15.50 -53.77
CA SER A 66 -8.92 -14.16 -54.17
C SER A 66 -9.16 -14.08 -55.65
N ASP A 67 -10.10 -13.21 -56.08
CA ASP A 67 -10.35 -12.91 -57.48
C ASP A 67 -9.25 -12.03 -58.08
N SER A 68 -8.37 -11.47 -57.26
CA SER A 68 -7.22 -10.67 -57.67
C SER A 68 -5.91 -11.32 -57.27
N ILE A 69 -4.80 -10.93 -57.91
CA ILE A 69 -3.46 -11.45 -57.60
C ILE A 69 -3.13 -11.17 -56.14
N ILE A 70 -2.74 -12.21 -55.39
CA ILE A 70 -2.24 -12.10 -54.04
C ILE A 70 -0.73 -11.80 -54.11
N TYR A 71 -0.34 -10.59 -53.70
CA TYR A 71 1.08 -10.19 -53.64
C TYR A 71 1.57 -10.00 -52.19
N LYS A 72 0.65 -9.97 -51.23
CA LYS A 72 0.97 -9.79 -49.81
C LYS A 72 -0.07 -10.46 -48.88
N LEU A 73 0.37 -11.13 -47.82
CA LEU A 73 -0.49 -11.62 -46.75
C LEU A 73 -0.07 -10.97 -45.44
N LYS A 74 -1.07 -10.52 -44.69
CA LYS A 74 -0.87 -10.03 -43.30
C LYS A 74 -1.54 -11.02 -42.35
N PHE A 75 -0.83 -11.38 -41.27
CA PHE A 75 -1.27 -12.33 -40.26
C PHE A 75 -1.41 -11.60 -38.96
N LEU A 76 -2.61 -11.52 -38.42
CA LEU A 76 -2.92 -10.84 -37.17
C LEU A 76 -3.57 -11.81 -36.20
N ARG A 77 -3.08 -11.85 -35.00
CA ARG A 77 -3.71 -12.55 -33.87
C ARG A 77 -3.55 -11.74 -32.60
N LYS A 78 -4.59 -11.74 -31.77
CA LYS A 78 -4.53 -11.11 -30.44
C LYS A 78 -3.30 -11.62 -29.68
N ASN A 79 -2.48 -10.71 -29.13
CA ASN A 79 -1.23 -10.97 -28.40
C ASN A 79 -0.01 -11.42 -29.23
N TYR A 80 -0.08 -11.29 -30.54
CA TYR A 80 1.04 -11.55 -31.45
C TYR A 80 1.34 -10.32 -32.32
N ALA A 81 2.60 -10.10 -32.62
CA ALA A 81 3.01 -9.05 -33.55
C ALA A 81 2.44 -9.31 -34.95
N LEU A 82 2.05 -8.24 -35.64
CA LEU A 82 1.61 -8.34 -37.04
C LEU A 82 2.79 -8.85 -37.89
N GLU A 83 2.58 -9.98 -38.55
CA GLU A 83 3.55 -10.54 -39.52
C GLU A 83 3.04 -10.33 -40.93
N THR A 84 3.96 -9.98 -41.83
CA THR A 84 3.63 -9.70 -43.24
C THR A 84 4.55 -10.51 -44.14
N VAL A 85 3.96 -11.19 -45.11
CA VAL A 85 4.70 -12.03 -46.04
C VAL A 85 4.37 -11.57 -47.46
N ASP A 86 5.38 -11.23 -48.23
CA ASP A 86 5.24 -10.94 -49.64
C ASP A 86 5.11 -12.27 -50.45
N ILE A 87 4.13 -12.31 -51.30
CA ILE A 87 3.79 -13.51 -52.06
C ILE A 87 4.28 -13.41 -53.52
N THR A 88 5.04 -14.41 -53.90
CA THR A 88 5.50 -14.61 -55.26
C THR A 88 4.95 -15.93 -55.79
N PRO A 89 4.91 -16.17 -57.11
CA PRO A 89 4.47 -17.46 -57.66
C PRO A 89 5.21 -18.69 -57.11
N GLU A 90 6.46 -18.48 -56.64
CA GLU A 90 7.33 -19.56 -56.17
C GLU A 90 7.04 -19.91 -54.70
N ASN A 91 6.54 -18.95 -53.89
CA ASN A 91 6.28 -19.17 -52.49
C ASN A 91 4.80 -19.25 -52.09
N ALA A 92 3.88 -19.11 -53.01
CA ALA A 92 2.44 -19.07 -52.75
C ALA A 92 1.87 -20.33 -52.08
N THR A 93 2.56 -21.46 -52.20
CA THR A 93 2.24 -22.70 -51.52
C THR A 93 3.32 -23.05 -50.50
N ASN A 94 2.93 -23.61 -49.34
CA ASN A 94 3.85 -23.95 -48.23
C ASN A 94 4.50 -22.75 -47.52
N ILE A 95 3.75 -21.69 -47.33
CA ILE A 95 4.19 -20.53 -46.56
C ILE A 95 4.32 -20.91 -45.06
N PHE A 96 5.50 -20.72 -44.46
CA PHE A 96 5.73 -20.94 -43.03
C PHE A 96 5.80 -19.59 -42.32
N VAL A 97 4.76 -19.29 -41.52
CA VAL A 97 4.66 -18.06 -40.73
C VAL A 97 4.97 -18.35 -39.29
N LYS A 98 5.88 -17.60 -38.71
CA LYS A 98 6.22 -17.65 -37.30
C LYS A 98 5.75 -16.39 -36.61
N LEU A 99 4.68 -16.46 -35.84
CA LEU A 99 4.19 -15.30 -35.08
C LEU A 99 4.91 -15.21 -33.75
N SER A 100 5.47 -14.05 -33.49
CA SER A 100 6.07 -13.72 -32.20
C SER A 100 5.03 -13.11 -31.26
N GLN A 101 4.95 -13.58 -30.01
CA GLN A 101 4.09 -12.95 -29.02
C GLN A 101 4.50 -11.49 -28.82
N GLU A 102 3.56 -10.57 -28.99
CA GLU A 102 3.78 -9.15 -28.78
C GLU A 102 3.80 -8.87 -27.26
N LYS A 103 4.97 -8.52 -26.74
CA LYS A 103 5.11 -7.96 -25.40
C LYS A 103 5.46 -6.50 -25.54
N ILE A 104 4.76 -5.65 -24.77
CA ILE A 104 5.17 -4.24 -24.63
C ILE A 104 6.59 -4.14 -24.05
N SER A 105 7.04 -5.19 -23.34
CA SER A 105 8.39 -5.33 -22.75
C SER A 105 9.50 -5.75 -23.71
N ASP A 106 9.19 -6.31 -24.87
CA ASP A 106 10.22 -6.69 -25.88
C ASP A 106 10.79 -5.48 -26.65
N ILE A 107 10.42 -4.28 -26.22
CA ILE A 107 11.16 -3.09 -26.59
C ILE A 107 12.53 -3.23 -25.92
N GLN A 108 13.54 -3.60 -26.71
CA GLN A 108 14.94 -3.69 -26.35
C GLN A 108 15.29 -2.67 -25.26
N GLU A 109 16.14 -3.04 -24.31
CA GLU A 109 16.75 -2.12 -23.35
C GLU A 109 17.21 -0.88 -24.11
N VAL A 110 16.31 0.09 -24.23
CA VAL A 110 16.60 1.33 -24.93
C VAL A 110 17.59 2.04 -24.04
N VAL A 111 18.85 1.99 -24.42
CA VAL A 111 19.84 2.94 -23.96
C VAL A 111 19.21 4.31 -24.19
N ILE A 112 18.74 4.90 -23.11
CA ILE A 112 18.02 6.18 -23.15
C ILE A 112 19.07 7.21 -23.51
N HIS A 113 19.27 7.47 -24.78
CA HIS A 113 19.96 8.65 -25.21
C HIS A 113 19.12 9.83 -24.70
N ASN A 114 19.74 10.68 -23.90
CA ASN A 114 19.13 11.90 -23.31
C ASN A 114 18.82 12.98 -24.36
N GLU A 115 18.41 12.61 -25.55
CA GLU A 115 18.00 13.55 -26.57
C GLU A 115 16.62 14.10 -26.21
N ARG A 116 16.62 15.31 -25.70
CA ARG A 116 15.40 16.09 -25.49
C ARG A 116 14.80 16.47 -26.84
N PRO A 117 13.46 16.53 -26.98
CA PRO A 117 12.82 16.96 -28.21
C PRO A 117 13.29 18.37 -28.59
N LYS A 118 13.71 18.55 -29.85
CA LYS A 118 14.23 19.82 -30.39
C LYS A 118 13.10 20.73 -30.93
N TYR A 119 12.00 20.88 -30.21
CA TYR A 119 10.95 21.82 -30.58
C TYR A 119 11.22 23.19 -29.96
N LYS A 120 11.10 24.28 -30.75
CA LYS A 120 11.32 25.66 -30.28
C LYS A 120 10.31 26.08 -29.22
N ASN A 121 9.08 25.59 -29.35
CA ASN A 121 8.04 25.81 -28.36
C ASN A 121 7.13 24.58 -28.18
N LYS A 122 6.37 24.54 -27.08
CA LYS A 122 5.50 23.41 -26.77
C LYS A 122 4.35 23.22 -27.76
N LYS A 123 3.90 24.27 -28.43
CA LYS A 123 2.78 24.21 -29.39
C LYS A 123 3.17 23.49 -30.68
N GLU A 124 4.43 23.47 -31.01
CA GLU A 124 4.96 22.78 -32.21
C GLU A 124 5.16 21.28 -31.99
N ASN A 125 5.12 20.81 -30.74
CA ASN A 125 5.33 19.40 -30.42
C ASN A 125 4.01 18.63 -30.54
N PRO A 126 3.84 17.70 -31.50
CA PRO A 126 2.61 16.96 -31.73
C PRO A 126 2.20 16.11 -30.53
N ALA A 127 3.15 15.62 -29.73
CA ALA A 127 2.85 14.85 -28.54
C ALA A 127 2.02 15.64 -27.51
N TYR A 128 2.20 16.98 -27.43
CA TYR A 128 1.40 17.80 -26.52
C TYR A 128 -0.07 17.89 -26.94
N ALA A 129 -0.33 18.01 -28.22
CA ALA A 129 -1.70 18.04 -28.76
C ALA A 129 -2.40 16.71 -28.49
N ILE A 130 -1.70 15.58 -28.67
CA ILE A 130 -2.21 14.24 -28.34
C ILE A 130 -2.53 14.14 -26.85
N MET A 131 -1.59 14.51 -25.98
CA MET A 131 -1.77 14.44 -24.53
C MET A 131 -2.90 15.34 -24.04
N GLN A 132 -3.15 16.49 -24.65
CA GLN A 132 -4.31 17.32 -24.32
C GLN A 132 -5.63 16.61 -24.61
N LYS A 133 -5.71 15.84 -25.73
CA LYS A 133 -6.88 15.04 -26.07
C LYS A 133 -7.05 13.85 -25.09
N VAL A 134 -5.96 13.22 -24.67
CA VAL A 134 -5.99 12.19 -23.61
C VAL A 134 -6.63 12.75 -22.33
N TRP A 135 -6.23 13.95 -21.89
CA TRP A 135 -6.80 14.56 -20.68
C TRP A 135 -8.26 14.94 -20.82
N ALA A 136 -8.64 15.50 -21.96
CA ALA A 136 -10.02 15.88 -22.22
C ALA A 136 -10.96 14.65 -22.17
N ARG A 137 -10.47 13.48 -22.55
CA ARG A 137 -11.25 12.24 -22.67
C ARG A 137 -11.02 11.23 -21.51
N LYS A 138 -10.09 11.49 -20.59
CA LYS A 138 -9.71 10.50 -19.56
C LYS A 138 -10.87 10.02 -18.69
N ARG A 139 -11.91 10.84 -18.47
CA ARG A 139 -13.11 10.45 -17.70
C ARG A 139 -14.03 9.48 -18.46
N ASN A 140 -13.88 9.38 -19.77
CA ASN A 140 -14.65 8.45 -20.60
C ASN A 140 -13.99 7.06 -20.66
N ASN A 141 -12.78 6.94 -20.12
CA ASN A 141 -11.99 5.73 -20.11
C ASN A 141 -11.96 5.17 -18.69
N GLY A 142 -12.13 3.85 -18.57
CA GLY A 142 -12.11 3.16 -17.29
C GLY A 142 -13.50 2.77 -16.77
N LEU A 143 -13.50 2.13 -15.61
CA LEU A 143 -14.68 1.52 -15.00
C LEU A 143 -15.73 2.55 -14.52
N ASP A 144 -15.36 3.80 -14.34
CA ASP A 144 -16.29 4.88 -13.90
C ASP A 144 -17.35 5.23 -14.95
N LYS A 145 -17.22 4.73 -16.18
CA LYS A 145 -18.20 4.85 -17.27
C LYS A 145 -19.49 4.06 -16.99
N PHE A 146 -19.37 2.92 -16.31
CA PHE A 146 -20.47 1.98 -16.12
C PHE A 146 -21.18 2.23 -14.78
N ASP A 147 -22.50 1.96 -14.71
CA ASP A 147 -23.25 2.08 -13.44
C ASP A 147 -22.84 0.98 -12.47
N THR A 148 -22.73 -0.24 -12.98
CA THR A 148 -22.24 -1.41 -12.26
C THR A 148 -21.25 -2.18 -13.14
N TYR A 149 -20.35 -2.89 -12.50
CA TYR A 149 -19.41 -3.75 -13.21
C TYR A 149 -18.94 -4.92 -12.30
N THR A 150 -18.56 -6.01 -12.95
CA THR A 150 -17.83 -7.11 -12.33
C THR A 150 -16.66 -7.51 -13.18
N TYR A 151 -15.61 -8.08 -12.58
CA TYR A 151 -14.49 -8.69 -13.30
C TYR A 151 -13.75 -9.67 -12.39
N LYS A 152 -13.04 -10.61 -12.99
CA LYS A 152 -12.11 -11.48 -12.30
C LYS A 152 -10.70 -10.93 -12.35
N GLU A 153 -9.97 -11.16 -11.26
CA GLU A 153 -8.58 -10.77 -11.13
C GLU A 153 -7.76 -11.99 -10.68
N TYR A 154 -6.74 -12.33 -11.46
CA TYR A 154 -5.72 -13.28 -11.05
C TYR A 154 -4.45 -12.54 -10.70
N GLU A 155 -4.03 -12.64 -9.46
CA GLU A 155 -2.83 -11.99 -8.92
C GLU A 155 -1.75 -13.02 -8.62
N LYS A 156 -0.52 -12.77 -9.08
CA LYS A 156 0.67 -13.54 -8.75
C LYS A 156 1.74 -12.63 -8.17
N ILE A 157 2.19 -12.88 -6.94
CA ILE A 157 3.26 -12.17 -6.26
C ILE A 157 4.41 -13.12 -6.01
N GLN A 158 5.61 -12.74 -6.46
CA GLN A 158 6.85 -13.51 -6.31
C GLN A 158 7.93 -12.63 -5.72
N PHE A 159 8.73 -13.18 -4.81
CA PHE A 159 9.96 -12.57 -4.35
C PHE A 159 11.14 -13.44 -4.73
N ASP A 160 12.14 -12.83 -5.35
CA ASP A 160 13.37 -13.47 -5.75
C ASP A 160 14.55 -12.87 -4.99
N ALA A 161 15.36 -13.70 -4.35
CA ALA A 161 16.70 -13.30 -3.92
C ALA A 161 17.59 -13.19 -5.16
N ASN A 162 18.13 -12.03 -5.43
CA ASN A 162 18.82 -11.72 -6.68
C ASN A 162 20.30 -11.39 -6.49
N ASN A 163 21.09 -11.51 -7.56
CA ASN A 163 22.51 -11.23 -7.59
C ASN A 163 23.33 -12.19 -6.69
N LEU A 164 22.98 -13.49 -6.74
CA LEU A 164 23.64 -14.53 -5.96
C LEU A 164 24.94 -14.97 -6.65
N ASP A 165 26.06 -14.79 -5.95
CA ASP A 165 27.38 -15.28 -6.39
C ASP A 165 27.79 -16.56 -5.66
N SER A 166 28.77 -17.26 -6.16
CA SER A 166 29.27 -18.52 -5.58
C SER A 166 29.73 -18.33 -4.12
N ALA A 167 30.33 -17.19 -3.79
CA ALA A 167 30.76 -16.90 -2.42
C ALA A 167 29.58 -16.78 -1.46
N PHE A 168 28.44 -16.25 -1.92
CA PHE A 168 27.22 -16.20 -1.15
C PHE A 168 26.59 -17.60 -1.00
N MET A 169 26.49 -18.35 -2.08
CA MET A 169 25.88 -19.69 -2.08
C MET A 169 26.66 -20.67 -1.17
N ASN A 170 27.98 -20.52 -1.05
CA ASN A 170 28.83 -21.37 -0.21
C ASN A 170 28.88 -20.96 1.27
N ARG A 171 28.05 -19.99 1.72
CA ARG A 171 28.03 -19.60 3.13
C ARG A 171 27.48 -20.71 4.02
N LYS A 172 28.06 -20.83 5.25
CA LYS A 172 27.62 -21.82 6.25
C LYS A 172 26.11 -21.79 6.57
N ILE A 173 25.44 -20.66 6.32
CA ILE A 173 23.99 -20.54 6.52
C ILE A 173 23.21 -21.47 5.59
N PHE A 174 23.74 -21.80 4.42
CA PHE A 174 23.12 -22.69 3.43
C PHE A 174 23.50 -24.15 3.56
N ASN A 175 24.36 -24.53 4.52
CA ASN A 175 24.68 -25.96 4.75
C ASN A 175 23.41 -26.76 5.00
N LYS A 176 23.19 -27.84 4.27
CA LYS A 176 21.99 -28.68 4.20
C LYS A 176 20.80 -28.01 3.50
N LEU A 177 21.02 -26.92 2.78
CA LEU A 177 20.06 -26.21 1.95
C LEU A 177 20.58 -26.00 0.51
N GLU A 178 21.68 -26.67 0.14
CA GLU A 178 22.35 -26.48 -1.16
C GLU A 178 21.43 -26.80 -2.33
N PHE A 179 20.48 -27.73 -2.15
CA PHE A 179 19.49 -28.11 -3.16
C PHE A 179 18.67 -26.93 -3.69
N ILE A 180 18.50 -25.84 -2.91
CA ILE A 180 17.73 -24.67 -3.35
C ILE A 180 18.37 -24.00 -4.58
N PHE A 181 19.68 -24.10 -4.71
CA PHE A 181 20.42 -23.48 -5.81
C PHE A 181 20.30 -24.24 -7.13
N GLU A 182 19.68 -25.42 -7.13
CA GLU A 182 19.29 -26.16 -8.36
C GLU A 182 18.15 -25.43 -9.08
N TYR A 183 17.33 -24.68 -8.34
CA TYR A 183 16.17 -23.93 -8.84
C TYR A 183 16.50 -22.46 -9.20
N LYS A 184 17.77 -22.08 -9.19
CA LYS A 184 18.20 -20.76 -9.61
C LYS A 184 17.89 -20.54 -11.09
N ASP A 185 17.46 -19.33 -11.42
CA ASP A 185 17.21 -18.90 -12.79
C ASP A 185 17.98 -17.59 -13.09
N SER A 186 18.20 -17.31 -14.35
CA SER A 186 18.75 -16.03 -14.76
C SER A 186 17.62 -15.03 -14.93
N THR A 187 17.69 -13.91 -14.22
CA THR A 187 16.77 -12.80 -14.42
C THR A 187 16.98 -12.17 -15.80
N ALA A 188 16.01 -11.39 -16.29
CA ALA A 188 16.13 -10.63 -17.54
C ALA A 188 17.37 -9.72 -17.58
N SER A 189 17.93 -9.36 -16.44
CA SER A 189 19.18 -8.60 -16.31
C SER A 189 20.45 -9.46 -16.33
N GLY A 190 20.34 -10.78 -16.59
CA GLY A 190 21.46 -11.74 -16.57
C GLY A 190 22.03 -12.05 -15.18
N LYS A 191 21.36 -11.63 -14.11
CA LYS A 191 21.75 -11.92 -12.73
C LYS A 191 21.12 -13.25 -12.28
N ILE A 192 21.82 -13.99 -11.41
CA ILE A 192 21.28 -15.22 -10.83
C ILE A 192 20.29 -14.86 -9.75
N GLY A 193 19.04 -15.31 -9.92
CA GLY A 193 17.94 -15.16 -8.99
C GLY A 193 17.51 -16.50 -8.41
N LEU A 194 17.00 -16.50 -7.19
CA LEU A 194 16.40 -17.63 -6.50
C LEU A 194 15.04 -17.20 -5.95
N PRO A 195 13.94 -17.79 -6.40
CA PRO A 195 12.63 -17.50 -5.83
C PRO A 195 12.55 -18.00 -4.38
N VAL A 196 12.07 -17.13 -3.50
CA VAL A 196 11.95 -17.41 -2.05
C VAL A 196 10.53 -17.32 -1.53
N PHE A 197 9.62 -16.79 -2.35
CA PHE A 197 8.19 -16.67 -2.03
C PHE A 197 7.37 -16.62 -3.30
N LEU A 198 6.24 -17.30 -3.31
CA LEU A 198 5.25 -17.26 -4.37
C LEU A 198 3.85 -17.30 -3.75
N ASN A 199 3.00 -16.38 -4.17
CA ASN A 199 1.59 -16.32 -3.82
C ASN A 199 0.75 -16.11 -5.07
N GLU A 200 -0.24 -16.97 -5.26
CA GLU A 200 -1.27 -16.83 -6.29
C GLU A 200 -2.61 -16.57 -5.62
N ALA A 201 -3.41 -15.68 -6.15
CA ALA A 201 -4.73 -15.36 -5.65
C ALA A 201 -5.71 -15.05 -6.77
N VAL A 202 -6.96 -15.44 -6.59
CA VAL A 202 -8.06 -15.15 -7.51
C VAL A 202 -9.10 -14.35 -6.76
N TYR A 203 -9.53 -13.25 -7.36
CA TYR A 203 -10.53 -12.36 -6.78
C TYR A 203 -11.69 -12.16 -7.76
N ASP A 204 -12.91 -12.14 -7.21
CA ASP A 204 -14.07 -11.57 -7.87
C ASP A 204 -14.24 -10.11 -7.42
N ASN A 205 -14.31 -9.21 -8.37
CA ASN A 205 -14.44 -7.78 -8.13
C ASN A 205 -15.82 -7.30 -8.55
N TYR A 206 -16.43 -6.46 -7.70
CA TYR A 206 -17.74 -5.87 -7.90
C TYR A 206 -17.66 -4.36 -7.68
N GLY A 207 -18.29 -3.60 -8.54
CA GLY A 207 -18.36 -2.16 -8.41
C GLY A 207 -19.73 -1.60 -8.76
N GLU A 208 -20.15 -0.58 -8.01
CA GLU A 208 -21.31 0.25 -8.27
C GLU A 208 -20.86 1.70 -8.24
N ASN A 209 -21.06 2.43 -9.34
CA ASN A 209 -20.67 3.84 -9.42
C ASN A 209 -21.84 4.78 -9.17
N ARG A 210 -23.09 4.33 -9.39
CA ARG A 210 -24.33 5.10 -9.21
C ARG A 210 -25.36 4.27 -8.45
N PRO A 211 -26.11 4.85 -7.48
CA PRO A 211 -26.10 6.28 -7.09
C PRO A 211 -24.90 6.68 -6.22
N SER A 212 -24.15 5.73 -5.66
CA SER A 212 -22.97 6.00 -4.83
C SER A 212 -21.85 5.02 -5.17
N LYS A 213 -20.59 5.50 -5.15
CA LYS A 213 -19.43 4.66 -5.47
C LYS A 213 -19.19 3.64 -4.36
N LYS A 214 -19.37 2.35 -4.70
CA LYS A 214 -19.11 1.20 -3.84
C LYS A 214 -18.22 0.21 -4.59
N THR A 215 -17.29 -0.42 -3.90
CA THR A 215 -16.45 -1.47 -4.46
C THR A 215 -16.34 -2.64 -3.50
N LYS A 216 -16.20 -3.83 -4.04
CA LYS A 216 -16.01 -5.08 -3.29
C LYS A 216 -15.00 -5.96 -4.02
N ARG A 217 -14.04 -6.49 -3.28
CA ARG A 217 -13.06 -7.46 -3.75
C ARG A 217 -13.17 -8.72 -2.90
N LEU A 218 -13.58 -9.83 -3.48
CA LEU A 218 -13.76 -11.12 -2.80
C LEU A 218 -12.62 -12.05 -3.18
N LEU A 219 -11.79 -12.45 -2.23
CA LEU A 219 -10.77 -13.48 -2.42
C LEU A 219 -11.44 -14.84 -2.49
N VAL A 220 -11.44 -15.44 -3.68
CA VAL A 220 -12.06 -16.73 -3.97
C VAL A 220 -11.11 -17.90 -3.77
N ALA A 221 -9.84 -17.70 -4.13
CA ALA A 221 -8.81 -18.72 -4.01
C ALA A 221 -7.45 -18.08 -3.72
N GLN A 222 -6.65 -18.76 -2.90
CA GLN A 222 -5.25 -18.40 -2.63
C GLN A 222 -4.39 -19.62 -2.47
N LYS A 223 -3.21 -19.61 -3.14
CA LYS A 223 -2.17 -20.62 -2.99
C LYS A 223 -0.85 -19.92 -2.68
N THR A 224 -0.28 -20.22 -1.53
CA THR A 224 0.96 -19.57 -1.08
C THR A 224 2.02 -20.65 -0.83
N SER A 225 3.23 -20.44 -1.33
CA SER A 225 4.40 -21.28 -1.08
C SER A 225 5.51 -20.50 -0.40
N GLY A 226 6.29 -21.17 0.44
CA GLY A 226 7.42 -20.59 1.17
C GLY A 226 7.08 -20.22 2.61
N PHE A 227 6.37 -19.13 2.82
CA PHE A 227 5.98 -18.66 4.15
C PHE A 227 4.48 -18.86 4.38
N GLN A 228 4.04 -20.12 4.41
CA GLN A 228 2.61 -20.49 4.31
C GLN A 228 1.66 -19.85 5.33
N ASP A 229 2.12 -19.54 6.53
CA ASP A 229 1.28 -19.00 7.59
C ASP A 229 1.62 -17.54 7.94
N ASN A 230 2.46 -16.86 7.12
CA ASN A 230 2.95 -15.54 7.48
C ASN A 230 2.05 -14.45 6.94
N GLN A 231 1.08 -14.03 7.76
CA GLN A 231 0.26 -12.84 7.48
C GLN A 231 1.09 -11.61 7.14
N ILE A 232 2.24 -11.44 7.81
CA ILE A 232 3.06 -10.23 7.65
C ILE A 232 3.69 -10.21 6.28
N VAL A 233 4.23 -11.33 5.79
CA VAL A 233 4.77 -11.40 4.43
C VAL A 233 3.68 -11.15 3.41
N THR A 234 2.52 -11.77 3.57
CA THR A 234 1.37 -11.54 2.67
C THR A 234 0.86 -10.11 2.75
N LEU A 235 0.72 -9.52 3.94
CA LEU A 235 0.30 -8.13 4.10
C LEU A 235 1.37 -7.15 3.61
N THR A 236 2.65 -7.44 3.84
CA THR A 236 3.76 -6.64 3.32
C THR A 236 3.77 -6.70 1.80
N ALA A 237 3.61 -7.88 1.22
CA ALA A 237 3.49 -8.05 -0.22
C ALA A 237 2.31 -7.24 -0.79
N LYS A 238 1.13 -7.32 -0.17
CA LYS A 238 -0.05 -6.53 -0.57
C LYS A 238 0.14 -5.02 -0.39
N ASN A 239 0.84 -4.59 0.66
CA ASN A 239 1.11 -3.16 0.89
C ASN A 239 2.20 -2.60 -0.03
N LEU A 240 3.11 -3.44 -0.52
CA LEU A 240 4.10 -3.06 -1.54
C LEU A 240 3.45 -2.72 -2.88
N TYR A 241 2.28 -3.32 -3.17
CA TYR A 241 1.60 -3.22 -4.45
C TYR A 241 0.18 -2.70 -4.26
N ARG A 242 -0.08 -1.53 -4.80
CA ARG A 242 -1.43 -0.96 -4.88
C ARG A 242 -1.95 -1.01 -6.29
N ASP A 243 -3.27 -0.98 -6.41
CA ASP A 243 -3.90 -0.84 -7.71
C ASP A 243 -3.50 0.49 -8.32
N ILE A 244 -3.03 0.42 -9.57
CA ILE A 244 -2.53 1.58 -10.31
C ILE A 244 -3.57 1.93 -11.35
N ASN A 245 -4.11 3.15 -11.27
CA ASN A 245 -4.87 3.74 -12.35
C ASN A 245 -4.03 4.83 -13.00
N ILE A 246 -3.60 4.61 -14.24
CA ILE A 246 -2.71 5.56 -14.94
C ILE A 246 -3.37 6.92 -15.16
N TYR A 247 -4.71 6.98 -15.17
CA TYR A 247 -5.47 8.23 -15.35
C TYR A 247 -5.54 9.10 -14.09
N ASP A 248 -5.12 8.59 -12.92
CA ASP A 248 -4.98 9.39 -11.72
C ASP A 248 -3.88 10.44 -11.88
N ASN A 249 -4.01 11.58 -11.22
CA ASN A 249 -2.99 12.62 -11.28
C ASN A 249 -1.68 12.19 -10.61
N THR A 250 -1.78 11.28 -9.63
CA THR A 250 -0.64 10.78 -8.84
C THR A 250 -0.75 9.26 -8.68
N LEU A 251 0.28 8.56 -9.12
CA LEU A 251 0.42 7.12 -8.91
C LEU A 251 1.06 6.89 -7.54
N ASN A 252 0.47 6.03 -6.74
CA ASN A 252 0.88 5.82 -5.36
C ASN A 252 1.67 4.51 -5.21
N TYR A 253 2.96 4.65 -4.85
CA TYR A 253 3.84 3.55 -4.49
C TYR A 253 4.37 3.79 -3.07
N PHE A 254 4.19 2.87 -2.16
CA PHE A 254 4.67 2.96 -0.76
C PHE A 254 4.19 4.21 0.01
N ASP A 255 2.96 4.67 -0.22
CA ASP A 255 2.45 5.95 0.29
C ASP A 255 3.21 7.19 -0.20
N ILE A 256 3.99 7.04 -1.27
CA ILE A 256 4.69 8.10 -1.94
C ILE A 256 4.02 8.37 -3.30
N GLY A 257 3.70 9.62 -3.56
CA GLY A 257 3.08 10.04 -4.81
C GLY A 257 4.09 10.27 -5.92
N PHE A 258 3.91 9.57 -7.03
CA PHE A 258 4.63 9.81 -8.29
C PHE A 258 3.66 10.47 -9.29
N PRO A 259 3.99 11.62 -9.87
CA PRO A 259 3.15 12.22 -10.89
C PRO A 259 2.89 11.25 -12.04
N SER A 260 1.62 11.08 -12.42
CA SER A 260 1.29 10.25 -13.58
C SER A 260 1.73 10.93 -14.88
N PRO A 261 2.26 10.21 -15.87
CA PRO A 261 2.55 10.77 -17.19
C PRO A 261 1.29 11.16 -17.97
N VAL A 262 0.11 10.67 -17.60
CA VAL A 262 -1.18 11.10 -18.17
C VAL A 262 -2.00 11.96 -17.20
N GLY A 263 -1.41 12.35 -16.05
CA GLY A 263 -2.05 13.27 -15.11
C GLY A 263 -2.05 14.70 -15.61
N GLU A 264 -2.95 15.53 -15.10
CA GLU A 264 -3.08 16.97 -15.46
C GLU A 264 -1.79 17.75 -15.19
N THR A 265 -1.05 17.39 -14.15
CA THR A 265 0.26 17.96 -13.81
C THR A 265 1.42 17.38 -14.63
N GLY A 266 1.14 16.47 -15.55
CA GLY A 266 2.17 15.78 -16.34
C GLY A 266 3.08 16.75 -17.08
N PHE A 267 2.54 17.82 -17.69
CA PHE A 267 3.36 18.81 -18.41
C PHE A 267 4.32 19.63 -17.54
N SER A 268 4.06 19.73 -16.27
CA SER A 268 5.00 20.37 -15.36
C SER A 268 6.18 19.45 -15.02
N THR A 269 5.96 18.13 -15.06
CA THR A 269 6.93 17.12 -14.66
C THR A 269 7.68 16.51 -15.84
N TYR A 270 7.00 16.27 -16.96
CA TYR A 270 7.52 15.48 -18.10
C TYR A 270 7.66 16.30 -19.38
N ASP A 271 8.64 15.88 -20.19
CA ASP A 271 8.72 16.22 -21.62
C ASP A 271 8.23 15.01 -22.42
N TYR A 272 7.39 15.26 -23.44
CA TYR A 272 6.79 14.23 -24.28
C TYR A 272 7.35 14.32 -25.70
N ASN A 273 7.55 13.18 -26.35
CA ASN A 273 8.00 13.08 -27.71
C ASN A 273 7.24 11.99 -28.47
N LEU A 274 6.58 12.35 -29.54
CA LEU A 274 5.97 11.37 -30.46
C LEU A 274 7.11 10.68 -31.23
N ILE A 275 7.18 9.35 -31.07
CA ILE A 275 8.23 8.53 -31.72
C ILE A 275 7.71 8.00 -33.05
N ASP A 276 6.51 7.38 -33.01
CA ASP A 276 5.94 6.69 -34.15
C ASP A 276 4.44 6.44 -33.95
N THR A 277 3.79 5.92 -34.96
CA THR A 277 2.49 5.28 -34.88
C THR A 277 2.66 3.79 -35.14
N VAL A 278 2.27 2.97 -34.15
CA VAL A 278 2.51 1.52 -34.15
C VAL A 278 1.21 0.77 -33.98
N SER A 279 1.18 -0.50 -34.37
CA SER A 279 0.05 -1.37 -34.03
C SER A 279 0.31 -2.04 -32.69
N VAL A 280 -0.67 -1.98 -31.79
CA VAL A 280 -0.65 -2.63 -30.48
C VAL A 280 -1.88 -3.51 -30.36
N ARG A 281 -1.68 -4.81 -30.40
CA ARG A 281 -2.76 -5.82 -30.37
C ARG A 281 -3.88 -5.60 -31.40
N GLY A 282 -3.51 -5.10 -32.57
CA GLY A 282 -4.42 -4.82 -33.66
C GLY A 282 -5.00 -3.41 -33.73
N GLU A 283 -4.78 -2.61 -32.68
CA GLU A 283 -5.20 -1.20 -32.61
C GLU A 283 -4.05 -0.28 -33.03
N ASN A 284 -4.35 0.82 -33.70
CA ASN A 284 -3.36 1.83 -34.05
C ASN A 284 -3.07 2.74 -32.86
N ALA A 285 -1.81 2.92 -32.51
CA ALA A 285 -1.40 3.68 -31.35
C ALA A 285 -0.29 4.70 -31.65
N PHE A 286 -0.42 5.90 -31.16
CA PHE A 286 0.68 6.85 -31.04
C PHE A 286 1.66 6.35 -29.96
N LYS A 287 2.89 6.04 -30.32
CA LYS A 287 3.98 5.72 -29.40
C LYS A 287 4.63 6.99 -28.92
N ILE A 288 4.37 7.37 -27.67
CA ILE A 288 4.87 8.60 -27.08
C ILE A 288 5.91 8.25 -26.01
N ARG A 289 7.13 8.72 -26.19
CA ARG A 289 8.17 8.67 -25.16
C ARG A 289 7.97 9.83 -24.19
N TYR A 290 8.04 9.56 -22.88
CA TYR A 290 8.03 10.61 -21.87
C TYR A 290 9.26 10.49 -20.94
N LEU A 291 9.83 11.63 -20.55
CA LEU A 291 11.01 11.74 -19.70
C LEU A 291 10.77 12.85 -18.66
N PRO A 292 11.17 12.65 -17.40
CA PRO A 292 11.10 13.71 -16.42
C PRO A 292 12.07 14.85 -16.78
N LYS A 293 11.63 16.10 -16.61
CA LYS A 293 12.44 17.30 -16.82
C LYS A 293 13.67 17.35 -15.92
N ARG A 294 13.56 16.71 -14.76
CA ARG A 294 14.63 16.54 -13.76
C ARG A 294 14.78 15.06 -13.41
N THR A 295 15.98 14.55 -13.38
CA THR A 295 16.30 13.14 -13.11
C THR A 295 16.32 12.77 -11.63
N ASP A 296 16.22 13.77 -10.75
CA ASP A 296 16.29 13.65 -9.29
C ASP A 296 14.94 13.78 -8.58
N VAL A 297 13.86 13.88 -9.33
CA VAL A 297 12.50 13.90 -8.80
C VAL A 297 11.90 12.49 -8.75
N LEU A 298 10.91 12.29 -7.90
CA LEU A 298 10.10 11.09 -7.86
C LEU A 298 9.19 11.07 -9.09
N ALA A 299 9.68 10.52 -10.17
CA ALA A 299 8.98 10.47 -11.46
C ALA A 299 9.39 9.23 -12.25
N PHE A 300 8.59 8.89 -13.24
CA PHE A 300 8.83 7.79 -14.17
C PHE A 300 9.35 8.30 -15.52
N GLN A 301 9.91 7.38 -16.28
CA GLN A 301 10.24 7.55 -17.70
C GLN A 301 9.79 6.30 -18.44
N GLY A 302 9.45 6.42 -19.72
CA GLY A 302 8.99 5.27 -20.50
C GLY A 302 8.23 5.68 -21.75
N TYR A 303 7.31 4.81 -22.13
CA TYR A 303 6.47 4.96 -23.30
C TYR A 303 5.00 4.90 -22.94
N LEU A 304 4.19 5.66 -23.65
CA LEU A 304 2.75 5.59 -23.67
C LEU A 304 2.32 5.15 -25.06
N TYR A 305 1.38 4.24 -25.12
CA TYR A 305 0.71 3.82 -26.36
C TYR A 305 -0.72 4.33 -26.28
N ILE A 306 -1.02 5.32 -27.09
CA ILE A 306 -2.30 6.05 -27.08
C ILE A 306 -3.07 5.73 -28.36
N ASP A 307 -4.26 5.22 -28.24
CA ASP A 307 -5.14 4.94 -29.36
C ASP A 307 -5.35 6.18 -30.24
N THR A 308 -5.31 5.98 -31.55
CA THR A 308 -5.38 7.11 -32.51
C THR A 308 -6.76 7.74 -32.58
N ASP A 309 -7.83 7.01 -32.28
CA ASP A 309 -9.22 7.41 -32.44
C ASP A 309 -9.84 7.89 -31.11
N SER A 310 -9.79 7.04 -30.09
CA SER A 310 -10.37 7.32 -28.78
C SER A 310 -9.47 8.17 -27.89
N TYR A 311 -8.15 8.21 -28.15
CA TYR A 311 -7.11 8.77 -27.27
C TYR A 311 -7.02 8.09 -25.90
N ALA A 312 -7.47 6.85 -25.80
CA ALA A 312 -7.31 6.02 -24.62
C ALA A 312 -5.88 5.44 -24.53
N VAL A 313 -5.48 5.07 -23.33
CA VAL A 313 -4.20 4.36 -23.12
C VAL A 313 -4.38 2.89 -23.46
N LEU A 314 -3.66 2.39 -24.46
CA LEU A 314 -3.58 0.97 -24.81
C LEU A 314 -2.51 0.25 -24.00
N GLY A 315 -1.48 0.99 -23.58
CA GLY A 315 -0.41 0.45 -22.79
C GLY A 315 0.54 1.54 -22.31
N ALA A 316 1.29 1.23 -21.26
CA ALA A 316 2.31 2.13 -20.71
C ALA A 316 3.44 1.36 -20.07
N THR A 317 4.65 1.88 -20.19
CA THR A 317 5.80 1.46 -19.40
C THR A 317 6.21 2.58 -18.45
N LEU A 318 6.33 2.27 -17.16
CA LEU A 318 6.68 3.20 -16.10
C LEU A 318 7.97 2.71 -15.45
N LYS A 319 9.11 3.31 -15.75
CA LYS A 319 10.40 2.96 -15.14
C LYS A 319 10.89 4.13 -14.31
N SER A 320 11.12 3.91 -13.03
CA SER A 320 11.64 4.96 -12.15
C SER A 320 13.03 5.41 -12.61
N THR A 321 13.38 6.67 -12.35
CA THR A 321 14.74 7.16 -12.61
C THR A 321 15.75 6.41 -11.73
N GLN A 322 16.98 6.25 -12.19
CA GLN A 322 18.03 5.52 -11.44
C GLN A 322 18.41 6.13 -10.08
N LYS A 323 17.95 7.34 -9.78
CA LYS A 323 18.35 8.12 -8.59
C LYS A 323 17.18 8.46 -7.67
N ILE A 324 16.11 7.65 -7.70
CA ILE A 324 14.97 7.90 -6.80
C ILE A 324 15.42 7.89 -5.34
N ASN A 325 14.82 8.80 -4.58
CA ASN A 325 15.06 8.90 -3.14
C ASN A 325 13.96 8.16 -2.38
N VAL A 326 13.89 6.84 -2.57
CA VAL A 326 13.00 5.93 -1.85
C VAL A 326 13.87 4.91 -1.12
N ASN A 327 13.61 4.69 0.16
CA ASN A 327 14.43 3.81 0.99
C ASN A 327 14.33 2.36 0.52
N PHE A 328 15.45 1.67 0.58
CA PHE A 328 15.61 0.28 0.17
C PHE A 328 15.38 0.01 -1.32
N ILE A 329 14.75 0.93 -2.06
CA ILE A 329 14.35 0.74 -3.45
C ILE A 329 15.47 1.20 -4.39
N ASN A 330 15.87 0.31 -5.29
CA ASN A 330 16.83 0.62 -6.37
C ASN A 330 16.11 1.03 -7.64
N GLY A 331 14.95 0.43 -7.90
CA GLY A 331 14.15 0.72 -9.07
C GLY A 331 12.74 0.16 -8.96
N ILE A 332 11.83 0.81 -9.67
CA ILE A 332 10.44 0.40 -9.88
C ILE A 332 10.24 0.35 -11.39
N SER A 333 9.70 -0.75 -11.88
CA SER A 333 9.25 -0.90 -13.26
C SER A 333 7.82 -1.40 -13.26
N THR A 334 6.94 -0.73 -13.99
CA THR A 334 5.55 -1.18 -14.15
C THR A 334 5.20 -1.16 -15.62
N GLU A 335 4.60 -2.24 -16.08
CA GLU A 335 4.03 -2.40 -17.42
C GLU A 335 2.52 -2.53 -17.29
N LEU A 336 1.81 -1.70 -18.04
CA LEU A 336 0.35 -1.64 -18.05
C LEU A 336 -0.15 -1.98 -19.44
N GLU A 337 -1.03 -2.96 -19.53
CA GLU A 337 -1.70 -3.34 -20.75
C GLU A 337 -3.22 -3.20 -20.58
N TYR A 338 -3.86 -2.61 -21.56
CA TYR A 338 -5.31 -2.41 -21.61
C TYR A 338 -5.89 -3.14 -22.80
N ASP A 339 -7.11 -3.62 -22.68
CA ASP A 339 -7.87 -4.28 -23.73
C ASP A 339 -9.26 -3.62 -23.85
N ASN A 340 -9.94 -3.87 -24.93
CA ASN A 340 -11.25 -3.30 -25.24
C ASN A 340 -12.36 -4.38 -25.17
N PRO A 341 -12.82 -4.77 -23.96
CA PRO A 341 -13.75 -5.88 -23.78
C PRO A 341 -15.18 -5.57 -24.21
N ASP A 342 -15.57 -4.30 -24.37
CA ASP A 342 -16.90 -3.84 -24.78
C ASP A 342 -16.89 -3.11 -26.13
N GLU A 343 -15.80 -3.21 -26.89
CA GLU A 343 -15.55 -2.53 -28.17
C GLU A 343 -15.51 -0.99 -28.10
N ASN A 344 -15.74 -0.40 -26.91
CA ASN A 344 -15.84 1.06 -26.73
C ASN A 344 -15.00 1.61 -25.59
N THR A 345 -14.41 0.73 -24.74
CA THR A 345 -13.69 1.19 -23.54
C THR A 345 -12.48 0.33 -23.27
N PHE A 346 -11.30 0.96 -23.22
CA PHE A 346 -10.07 0.27 -22.87
C PHE A 346 -9.95 0.12 -21.36
N LEU A 347 -9.92 -1.13 -20.87
CA LEU A 347 -9.87 -1.53 -19.48
C LEU A 347 -8.58 -2.33 -19.18
N PRO A 348 -8.14 -2.40 -17.92
CA PRO A 348 -6.98 -3.18 -17.54
C PRO A 348 -7.06 -4.63 -18.05
N ARG A 349 -5.98 -5.12 -18.66
CA ARG A 349 -5.82 -6.51 -19.09
C ARG A 349 -4.75 -7.23 -18.30
N LYS A 350 -3.55 -6.66 -18.26
CA LYS A 350 -2.42 -7.21 -17.55
C LYS A 350 -1.51 -6.11 -17.02
N PHE A 351 -1.23 -6.13 -15.74
CA PHE A 351 -0.28 -5.22 -15.10
C PHE A 351 0.85 -6.04 -14.47
N VAL A 352 2.07 -5.66 -14.76
CA VAL A 352 3.27 -6.28 -14.18
C VAL A 352 4.09 -5.19 -13.50
N THR A 353 4.33 -5.34 -12.20
CA THR A 353 5.19 -4.43 -11.44
C THR A 353 6.37 -5.20 -10.87
N GLU A 354 7.57 -4.70 -11.09
CA GLU A 354 8.80 -5.21 -10.51
C GLU A 354 9.48 -4.12 -9.67
N ILE A 355 9.90 -4.50 -8.46
CA ILE A 355 10.54 -3.60 -7.51
C ILE A 355 11.83 -4.25 -7.04
N GLU A 356 12.97 -3.66 -7.37
CA GLU A 356 14.27 -4.12 -6.88
C GLU A 356 14.60 -3.43 -5.56
N MET A 357 14.80 -4.24 -4.52
CA MET A 357 15.10 -3.77 -3.16
C MET A 357 16.48 -4.23 -2.71
N THR A 358 17.25 -3.33 -2.11
CA THR A 358 18.54 -3.66 -1.51
C THR A 358 18.62 -3.06 -0.11
N PRO A 359 18.35 -3.87 0.93
CA PRO A 359 18.19 -3.34 2.30
C PRO A 359 19.44 -2.69 2.88
N PHE A 360 20.65 -3.22 2.59
CA PHE A 360 21.84 -2.85 3.38
C PHE A 360 22.99 -2.22 2.59
N SER A 361 22.98 -2.26 1.26
CA SER A 361 24.13 -1.82 0.47
C SER A 361 23.75 -1.14 -0.84
N LYS A 362 24.53 -0.13 -1.25
CA LYS A 362 24.38 0.57 -2.53
C LYS A 362 25.26 0.00 -3.65
N LYS A 363 26.08 -1.01 -3.38
CA LYS A 363 26.97 -1.58 -4.38
C LYS A 363 26.16 -2.33 -5.44
N LYS A 364 26.51 -2.22 -6.71
CA LYS A 364 25.87 -2.97 -7.82
C LYS A 364 25.97 -4.49 -7.63
N THR A 365 26.96 -4.96 -6.87
CA THR A 365 27.16 -6.36 -6.51
C THR A 365 26.39 -6.77 -5.25
N ALA A 366 25.64 -5.86 -4.62
CA ALA A 366 24.88 -6.20 -3.42
C ALA A 366 23.76 -7.18 -3.75
N LYS A 367 23.51 -8.08 -2.83
CA LYS A 367 22.37 -8.97 -2.90
C LYS A 367 21.08 -8.13 -2.80
N SER A 368 20.15 -8.37 -3.69
CA SER A 368 18.89 -7.65 -3.75
C SER A 368 17.71 -8.63 -3.66
N ILE A 369 16.55 -8.09 -3.36
CA ILE A 369 15.29 -8.80 -3.47
C ILE A 369 14.53 -8.14 -4.62
N VAL A 370 14.09 -8.93 -5.57
CA VAL A 370 13.16 -8.48 -6.62
C VAL A 370 11.77 -8.96 -6.23
N ALA A 371 10.90 -8.01 -5.95
CA ALA A 371 9.49 -8.27 -5.76
C ALA A 371 8.77 -8.05 -7.10
N LYS A 372 8.01 -9.04 -7.56
CA LYS A 372 7.28 -9.04 -8.81
C LYS A 372 5.81 -9.31 -8.55
N ARG A 373 4.93 -8.45 -9.04
CA ARG A 373 3.48 -8.66 -9.04
C ARG A 373 2.99 -8.65 -10.48
N SER A 374 2.26 -9.70 -10.86
CA SER A 374 1.50 -9.77 -12.10
C SER A 374 0.03 -9.86 -11.76
N VAL A 375 -0.78 -9.05 -12.41
CA VAL A 375 -2.24 -9.06 -12.28
C VAL A 375 -2.84 -9.17 -13.67
N ASP A 376 -3.64 -10.21 -13.87
CA ASP A 376 -4.40 -10.42 -15.09
C ASP A 376 -5.89 -10.21 -14.79
N TYR A 377 -6.54 -9.39 -15.61
CA TYR A 377 -7.96 -9.02 -15.49
C TYR A 377 -8.77 -9.68 -16.61
N SER A 378 -9.91 -10.25 -16.26
CA SER A 378 -10.74 -11.00 -17.20
C SER A 378 -12.21 -10.99 -16.81
N GLU A 379 -13.05 -11.55 -17.67
CA GLU A 379 -14.47 -11.77 -17.43
C GLU A 379 -15.22 -10.49 -17.01
N TYR A 380 -15.00 -9.39 -17.73
CA TYR A 380 -15.71 -8.15 -17.49
C TYR A 380 -17.20 -8.27 -17.86
N GLU A 381 -18.07 -7.82 -16.94
CA GLU A 381 -19.49 -7.67 -17.14
C GLU A 381 -19.93 -6.27 -16.70
N PHE A 382 -20.86 -5.64 -17.44
CA PHE A 382 -21.26 -4.25 -17.23
C PHE A 382 -22.76 -4.10 -17.09
N ASN A 383 -23.18 -3.11 -16.27
CA ASN A 383 -24.54 -2.65 -16.11
C ASN A 383 -25.55 -3.77 -15.74
N LYS A 384 -25.06 -4.83 -15.08
CA LYS A 384 -25.92 -5.87 -14.48
C LYS A 384 -26.29 -5.48 -13.06
N PRO A 385 -27.55 -5.71 -12.62
CA PRO A 385 -27.94 -5.44 -11.24
C PRO A 385 -27.09 -6.23 -10.24
N LEU A 386 -26.60 -5.57 -9.21
CA LEU A 386 -25.88 -6.19 -8.12
C LEU A 386 -26.72 -6.15 -6.82
N GLU A 387 -26.63 -7.19 -6.04
CA GLU A 387 -27.37 -7.24 -4.77
C GLU A 387 -26.69 -6.36 -3.71
N ASP A 388 -27.42 -5.50 -3.03
CA ASP A 388 -26.90 -4.61 -1.97
C ASP A 388 -26.13 -5.35 -0.87
N LYS A 389 -26.48 -6.63 -0.62
CA LYS A 389 -25.78 -7.45 0.39
C LYS A 389 -24.29 -7.64 0.09
N ILE A 390 -23.86 -7.57 -1.19
CA ILE A 390 -22.47 -7.70 -1.61
C ILE A 390 -21.60 -6.61 -0.96
N PHE A 391 -22.13 -5.40 -0.85
CA PHE A 391 -21.40 -4.23 -0.36
C PHE A 391 -21.52 -3.99 1.15
N LYS A 392 -22.28 -4.81 1.89
CA LYS A 392 -22.54 -4.61 3.33
C LYS A 392 -21.34 -4.87 4.23
N ARG A 393 -20.32 -5.62 3.74
CA ARG A 393 -19.13 -5.95 4.51
C ARG A 393 -17.93 -5.10 4.08
N THR A 394 -16.77 -5.38 4.68
CA THR A 394 -15.50 -4.73 4.30
C THR A 394 -15.21 -4.84 2.80
N GLU A 395 -14.43 -3.91 2.29
CA GLU A 395 -14.11 -3.83 0.86
C GLU A 395 -13.36 -5.06 0.35
N GLU A 396 -12.45 -5.61 1.13
CA GLU A 396 -11.80 -6.89 0.85
C GLU A 396 -12.30 -7.96 1.83
N GLU A 397 -12.74 -9.07 1.28
CA GLU A 397 -13.29 -10.19 2.03
C GLU A 397 -12.71 -11.51 1.52
N TYR A 398 -12.77 -12.55 2.35
CA TYR A 398 -12.29 -13.89 2.04
C TYR A 398 -13.47 -14.85 1.98
N SER A 399 -13.55 -15.68 0.95
CA SER A 399 -14.49 -16.82 0.93
C SER A 399 -14.09 -17.85 1.98
N ASP A 400 -15.04 -18.59 2.52
CA ASP A 400 -14.75 -19.57 3.58
C ASP A 400 -13.80 -20.68 3.12
N SER A 401 -13.75 -20.99 1.83
CA SER A 401 -12.93 -22.05 1.21
C SER A 401 -11.81 -21.52 0.33
N PHE A 402 -11.30 -20.32 0.59
CA PHE A 402 -10.31 -19.70 -0.30
C PHE A 402 -8.96 -20.43 -0.34
N THR A 403 -8.62 -21.21 0.68
CA THR A 403 -7.38 -22.04 0.74
C THR A 403 -7.56 -23.47 0.25
N ASP A 404 -8.79 -23.91 0.00
CA ASP A 404 -9.13 -25.35 -0.16
C ASP A 404 -9.29 -25.76 -1.63
N LYS A 405 -8.75 -24.95 -2.56
CA LYS A 405 -8.82 -25.21 -3.99
C LYS A 405 -7.77 -26.24 -4.43
N ASP A 406 -8.20 -27.21 -5.21
CA ASP A 406 -7.36 -28.26 -5.77
C ASP A 406 -6.50 -27.79 -6.97
N ASP A 407 -5.63 -28.67 -7.43
CA ASP A 407 -4.75 -28.35 -8.57
C ASP A 407 -5.53 -28.19 -9.89
N GLU A 408 -6.67 -28.86 -10.05
CA GLU A 408 -7.52 -28.71 -11.24
C GLU A 408 -8.12 -27.31 -11.33
N TYR A 409 -8.58 -26.78 -10.21
CA TYR A 409 -9.01 -25.38 -10.12
C TYR A 409 -7.91 -24.42 -10.57
N TRP A 410 -6.66 -24.61 -10.06
CA TRP A 410 -5.55 -23.73 -10.39
C TRP A 410 -5.11 -23.83 -11.85
N VAL A 411 -5.22 -24.99 -12.48
CA VAL A 411 -4.96 -25.14 -13.92
C VAL A 411 -5.94 -24.31 -14.74
N LYS A 412 -7.22 -24.25 -14.34
CA LYS A 412 -8.26 -23.45 -15.03
C LYS A 412 -8.18 -21.96 -14.72
N ALA A 413 -7.84 -21.61 -13.48
CA ALA A 413 -7.83 -20.22 -13.02
C ALA A 413 -6.63 -19.41 -13.53
N ARG A 414 -5.52 -20.08 -13.88
CA ARG A 414 -4.31 -19.40 -14.38
C ARG A 414 -4.51 -18.95 -15.82
N PRO A 415 -4.23 -17.66 -16.13
CA PRO A 415 -4.25 -17.16 -17.51
C PRO A 415 -3.24 -17.88 -18.40
N ASP A 416 -2.06 -18.17 -17.83
CA ASP A 416 -0.97 -18.89 -18.50
C ASP A 416 -0.55 -20.11 -17.66
N SER A 417 -0.22 -21.23 -18.32
CA SER A 417 0.32 -22.38 -17.61
C SER A 417 1.66 -22.06 -16.95
N LEU A 418 1.88 -22.58 -15.73
CA LEU A 418 3.17 -22.41 -15.06
C LEU A 418 4.32 -22.92 -15.92
N SER A 419 5.37 -22.15 -16.05
CA SER A 419 6.64 -22.57 -16.65
C SER A 419 7.28 -23.71 -15.83
N LYS A 420 8.25 -24.39 -16.41
CA LYS A 420 9.00 -25.44 -15.70
C LYS A 420 9.69 -24.92 -14.44
N SER A 421 10.24 -23.70 -14.49
CA SER A 421 10.85 -23.04 -13.34
C SER A 421 9.83 -22.69 -12.26
N GLU A 422 8.65 -22.18 -12.62
CA GLU A 422 7.61 -21.86 -11.64
C GLU A 422 7.02 -23.10 -10.95
N LYS A 423 6.86 -24.22 -11.65
CA LYS A 423 6.50 -25.52 -11.03
C LYS A 423 7.56 -25.96 -10.03
N GLY A 424 8.83 -25.85 -10.41
CA GLY A 424 9.96 -26.17 -9.53
C GLY A 424 10.00 -25.31 -8.26
N ILE A 425 9.50 -24.07 -8.31
CA ILE A 425 9.41 -23.18 -7.14
C ILE A 425 8.56 -23.82 -6.04
N TYR A 426 7.38 -24.34 -6.37
CA TYR A 426 6.48 -24.95 -5.39
C TYR A 426 7.16 -26.14 -4.70
N GLU A 427 7.77 -27.05 -5.49
CA GLU A 427 8.48 -28.20 -4.96
C GLU A 427 9.67 -27.80 -4.06
N MET A 428 10.44 -26.82 -4.49
CA MET A 428 11.57 -26.29 -3.70
C MET A 428 11.13 -25.69 -2.38
N LEU A 429 10.10 -24.83 -2.40
CA LEU A 429 9.62 -24.14 -1.21
C LEU A 429 8.94 -25.10 -0.24
N ASP A 430 8.27 -26.15 -0.72
CA ASP A 430 7.72 -27.22 0.12
C ASP A 430 8.83 -28.02 0.81
N LYS A 431 9.87 -28.44 0.08
CA LYS A 431 11.06 -29.09 0.67
C LYS A 431 11.76 -28.19 1.68
N LEU A 432 11.88 -26.89 1.35
CA LEU A 432 12.51 -25.90 2.22
C LEU A 432 11.70 -25.70 3.51
N GLY A 433 10.36 -25.65 3.42
CA GLY A 433 9.44 -25.57 4.55
C GLY A 433 9.53 -26.74 5.52
N GLN A 434 9.97 -27.92 5.06
CA GLN A 434 10.22 -29.10 5.92
C GLN A 434 11.57 -29.03 6.64
N THR A 435 12.43 -28.09 6.31
CA THR A 435 13.79 -27.98 6.87
C THR A 435 13.81 -27.20 8.18
N PRO A 436 14.20 -27.79 9.34
CA PRO A 436 14.18 -27.12 10.63
C PRO A 436 15.01 -25.83 10.69
N LYS A 437 16.12 -25.79 9.97
CA LYS A 437 17.01 -24.61 9.92
C LYS A 437 16.32 -23.42 9.23
N PHE A 438 15.66 -23.66 8.12
CA PHE A 438 14.87 -22.66 7.41
C PHE A 438 13.75 -22.13 8.28
N ASN A 439 12.98 -23.01 8.91
CA ASN A 439 11.88 -22.65 9.80
C ASN A 439 12.32 -21.76 10.98
N ARG A 440 13.53 -21.98 11.53
CA ARG A 440 14.09 -21.08 12.56
C ARG A 440 14.37 -19.67 12.02
N ILE A 441 14.93 -19.59 10.83
CA ILE A 441 15.23 -18.30 10.17
C ILE A 441 13.92 -17.56 9.89
N VAL A 442 12.95 -18.23 9.29
CA VAL A 442 11.61 -17.70 9.03
C VAL A 442 10.99 -17.16 10.32
N LYS A 443 10.98 -17.99 11.37
CA LYS A 443 10.40 -17.61 12.67
C LYS A 443 11.08 -16.39 13.30
N LEU A 444 12.38 -16.22 13.11
CA LEU A 444 13.10 -15.02 13.54
C LEU A 444 12.58 -13.77 12.80
N TYR A 445 12.47 -13.84 11.47
CA TYR A 445 11.96 -12.72 10.68
C TYR A 445 10.49 -12.42 10.98
N GLU A 446 9.66 -13.44 11.18
CA GLU A 446 8.27 -13.30 11.64
C GLU A 446 8.20 -12.57 12.97
N THR A 447 9.02 -12.97 13.94
CA THR A 447 9.07 -12.37 15.27
C THR A 447 9.52 -10.91 15.21
N LEU A 448 10.55 -10.60 14.43
CA LEU A 448 11.02 -9.23 14.25
C LEU A 448 10.00 -8.35 13.50
N GLY A 449 9.32 -8.89 12.52
CA GLY A 449 8.34 -8.17 11.72
C GLY A 449 7.02 -7.93 12.45
N SER A 450 6.50 -8.95 13.18
CA SER A 450 5.25 -8.85 13.95
C SER A 450 5.43 -8.24 15.33
N GLY A 451 6.62 -8.31 15.87
CA GLY A 451 6.89 -8.06 17.27
C GLY A 451 6.44 -9.19 18.20
N TYR A 452 5.97 -10.33 17.67
CA TYR A 452 5.46 -11.45 18.46
C TYR A 452 6.12 -12.77 18.06
N TYR A 453 6.48 -13.55 19.08
CA TYR A 453 6.93 -14.93 18.91
C TYR A 453 5.74 -15.89 19.02
N ASN A 454 5.34 -16.47 17.89
CA ASN A 454 4.21 -17.38 17.84
C ASN A 454 4.58 -18.79 18.34
N VAL A 455 3.82 -19.28 19.32
CA VAL A 455 3.89 -20.67 19.85
C VAL A 455 2.69 -21.45 19.33
N LYS A 456 2.78 -21.94 18.06
CA LYS A 456 1.67 -22.60 17.35
C LYS A 456 0.96 -23.67 18.16
N LYS A 457 1.73 -24.51 18.89
CA LYS A 457 1.16 -25.62 19.70
C LYS A 457 0.20 -25.14 20.80
N LEU A 458 0.39 -23.94 21.31
CA LEU A 458 -0.41 -23.35 22.39
C LEU A 458 -1.43 -22.33 21.86
N GLY A 459 -1.37 -21.97 20.60
CA GLY A 459 -2.19 -20.89 20.04
C GLY A 459 -1.92 -19.53 20.71
N ILE A 460 -0.65 -19.25 21.06
CA ILE A 460 -0.24 -18.05 21.81
C ILE A 460 0.86 -17.32 21.06
N ASP A 461 0.73 -16.00 20.98
CA ASP A 461 1.77 -15.07 20.58
C ASP A 461 2.38 -14.41 21.81
N ILE A 462 3.69 -14.56 22.04
CA ILE A 462 4.45 -13.93 23.13
C ILE A 462 5.04 -12.61 22.62
N GLY A 463 4.78 -11.51 23.34
CA GLY A 463 5.25 -10.18 22.94
C GLY A 463 4.34 -9.05 23.44
N PRO A 464 4.47 -7.84 22.88
CA PRO A 464 5.40 -7.45 21.80
C PRO A 464 6.87 -7.35 22.29
N ILE A 465 7.81 -7.88 21.53
CA ILE A 465 9.23 -7.92 21.90
C ILE A 465 9.86 -6.53 22.07
N PHE A 466 9.38 -5.54 21.32
CA PHE A 466 9.88 -4.16 21.39
C PHE A 466 9.45 -3.41 22.66
N SER A 467 8.59 -3.98 23.49
CA SER A 467 8.15 -3.43 24.77
C SER A 467 8.61 -4.24 25.98
N VAL A 468 9.50 -5.21 25.77
CA VAL A 468 10.03 -6.04 26.87
C VAL A 468 10.83 -5.20 27.85
N TYR A 469 11.57 -4.23 27.37
CA TYR A 469 12.37 -3.32 28.21
C TYR A 469 11.92 -1.87 28.00
N GLY A 470 11.81 -1.13 29.08
CA GLY A 470 11.61 0.32 29.14
C GLY A 470 12.34 0.96 30.28
N LYS A 471 12.43 2.30 30.26
CA LYS A 471 13.04 3.08 31.34
C LYS A 471 12.32 4.40 31.49
N ASN A 472 11.96 4.74 32.73
CA ASN A 472 11.47 6.06 33.13
C ASN A 472 11.94 6.42 34.52
N GLU A 473 11.76 7.66 34.97
CA GLU A 473 12.30 8.14 36.24
C GLU A 473 11.58 7.61 37.46
N VAL A 474 10.34 7.16 37.33
CA VAL A 474 9.53 6.60 38.39
C VAL A 474 9.90 5.14 38.65
N GLU A 475 9.89 4.32 37.59
CA GLU A 475 10.10 2.88 37.67
C GLU A 475 11.58 2.47 37.60
N GLY A 476 12.46 3.39 37.12
CA GLY A 476 13.81 3.04 36.75
C GLY A 476 13.81 2.14 35.53
N ASP A 477 14.57 1.08 35.57
CA ASP A 477 14.51 0.02 34.57
C ASP A 477 13.21 -0.79 34.73
N ARG A 478 12.55 -1.13 33.62
CA ARG A 478 11.28 -1.86 33.60
C ARG A 478 11.37 -3.04 32.64
N ILE A 479 11.00 -4.22 33.11
CA ILE A 479 10.85 -5.42 32.29
C ILE A 479 9.38 -5.75 32.17
N ARG A 480 8.91 -6.05 30.93
CA ARG A 480 7.53 -6.40 30.63
C ARG A 480 7.48 -7.70 29.81
N LEU A 481 6.61 -8.61 30.23
CA LEU A 481 6.25 -9.81 29.49
C LEU A 481 4.76 -9.76 29.13
N GLY A 482 4.44 -10.02 27.89
CA GLY A 482 3.08 -10.02 27.40
C GLY A 482 2.80 -11.20 26.48
N ALA A 483 1.54 -11.54 26.33
CA ALA A 483 1.08 -12.55 25.39
C ALA A 483 -0.37 -12.26 24.94
N ARG A 484 -0.74 -12.87 23.82
CA ARG A 484 -2.11 -12.85 23.30
C ARG A 484 -2.47 -14.22 22.70
N THR A 485 -3.74 -14.58 22.71
CA THR A 485 -4.22 -15.76 22.01
C THR A 485 -4.16 -15.57 20.51
N TYR A 486 -3.77 -16.60 19.78
CA TYR A 486 -3.73 -16.60 18.32
C TYR A 486 -3.79 -18.05 17.83
N PHE A 487 -4.99 -18.63 17.76
CA PHE A 487 -5.17 -20.02 17.30
C PHE A 487 -5.23 -20.08 15.79
N THR A 488 -6.04 -19.20 15.18
CA THR A 488 -6.19 -19.08 13.74
C THR A 488 -6.24 -17.63 13.30
N ARG A 489 -6.13 -17.41 12.01
CA ARG A 489 -6.32 -16.06 11.41
C ARG A 489 -7.75 -15.54 11.58
N ASN A 490 -8.73 -16.45 11.64
CA ASN A 490 -10.14 -16.14 11.64
C ASN A 490 -10.77 -16.15 13.05
N ASP A 491 -9.96 -16.14 14.11
CA ASP A 491 -10.48 -16.14 15.47
C ASP A 491 -11.42 -14.95 15.70
N PRO A 492 -12.67 -15.18 16.12
CA PRO A 492 -13.61 -14.10 16.44
C PRO A 492 -13.34 -13.47 17.80
N TRP A 493 -12.35 -13.92 18.53
CA TRP A 493 -12.01 -13.51 19.87
C TRP A 493 -10.52 -13.30 20.07
N ARG A 494 -10.17 -12.52 21.11
CA ARG A 494 -8.82 -12.25 21.52
C ARG A 494 -8.76 -12.07 23.02
N VAL A 495 -7.84 -12.79 23.67
CA VAL A 495 -7.42 -12.49 25.05
C VAL A 495 -5.98 -12.06 24.97
N GLN A 496 -5.66 -10.96 25.64
CA GLN A 496 -4.30 -10.44 25.73
C GLN A 496 -4.00 -10.02 27.16
N PHE A 497 -2.77 -10.22 27.58
CA PHE A 497 -2.32 -9.85 28.92
C PHE A 497 -0.84 -9.47 28.92
N TYR A 498 -0.46 -8.72 29.94
CA TYR A 498 0.94 -8.49 30.26
C TYR A 498 1.14 -8.35 31.76
N THR A 499 2.38 -8.61 32.18
CA THR A 499 2.91 -8.20 33.49
C THR A 499 4.20 -7.42 33.30
N ALA A 500 4.45 -6.46 34.18
CA ALA A 500 5.68 -5.66 34.14
C ALA A 500 6.16 -5.38 35.58
N TYR A 501 7.49 -5.27 35.75
CA TYR A 501 8.13 -4.96 37.01
C TYR A 501 9.06 -3.76 36.85
N GLY A 502 8.89 -2.75 37.70
CA GLY A 502 9.77 -1.60 37.80
C GLY A 502 10.80 -1.83 38.92
N PHE A 503 12.08 -1.66 38.60
CA PHE A 503 13.13 -1.96 39.58
C PHE A 503 13.33 -0.87 40.64
N LYS A 504 13.03 0.38 40.34
CA LYS A 504 13.13 1.51 41.26
C LYS A 504 11.94 1.58 42.20
N ASP A 505 10.72 1.48 41.70
CA ASP A 505 9.49 1.53 42.50
C ASP A 505 9.10 0.16 43.10
N GLN A 506 9.77 -0.92 42.70
CA GLN A 506 9.59 -2.31 43.18
C GLN A 506 8.13 -2.79 43.11
N GLN A 507 7.38 -2.32 42.11
CA GLN A 507 5.98 -2.67 41.93
C GLN A 507 5.73 -3.52 40.69
N VAL A 508 4.77 -4.44 40.84
CA VAL A 508 4.23 -5.21 39.69
C VAL A 508 3.06 -4.44 39.07
N LYS A 509 3.09 -4.30 37.77
CA LYS A 509 2.02 -3.76 36.94
C LYS A 509 1.48 -4.89 36.07
N TYR A 510 0.23 -4.78 35.67
CA TYR A 510 -0.42 -5.77 34.79
C TYR A 510 -1.52 -5.15 33.96
N GLY A 511 -1.87 -5.83 32.90
CA GLY A 511 -3.08 -5.56 32.13
C GLY A 511 -3.58 -6.82 31.49
N ALA A 512 -4.90 -6.95 31.40
CA ALA A 512 -5.56 -8.03 30.71
C ALA A 512 -6.82 -7.50 30.00
N GLU A 513 -7.08 -8.00 28.81
CA GLU A 513 -8.29 -7.69 28.04
C GLU A 513 -8.77 -8.93 27.30
N ALA A 514 -10.07 -9.16 27.31
CA ALA A 514 -10.74 -10.14 26.48
C ALA A 514 -11.79 -9.45 25.61
N ARG A 515 -11.87 -9.83 24.35
CA ARG A 515 -12.89 -9.32 23.42
C ARG A 515 -13.37 -10.43 22.50
N PHE A 516 -14.67 -10.35 22.13
CA PHE A 516 -15.34 -11.30 21.26
C PHE A 516 -16.21 -10.56 20.24
N MET A 517 -16.07 -10.91 18.98
CA MET A 517 -16.86 -10.39 17.88
C MET A 517 -17.99 -11.36 17.53
N PHE A 518 -19.22 -10.97 17.87
CA PHE A 518 -20.44 -11.78 17.67
C PHE A 518 -20.92 -11.78 16.23
N ASN A 519 -20.68 -10.68 15.52
CA ASN A 519 -21.13 -10.53 14.16
C ASN A 519 -20.03 -9.92 13.28
N ARG A 520 -19.65 -10.63 12.25
CA ARG A 520 -18.58 -10.21 11.32
C ARG A 520 -19.04 -9.13 10.32
N VAL A 521 -20.35 -9.02 10.05
CA VAL A 521 -20.88 -8.06 9.06
C VAL A 521 -20.80 -6.64 9.59
N ASN A 522 -21.38 -6.41 10.78
CA ASN A 522 -21.39 -5.11 11.43
C ASN A 522 -20.34 -4.99 12.55
N ARG A 523 -19.47 -5.98 12.69
CA ARG A 523 -18.40 -6.06 13.69
C ARG A 523 -18.88 -5.84 15.12
N PHE A 524 -20.07 -6.33 15.45
CA PHE A 524 -20.57 -6.25 16.82
C PHE A 524 -19.62 -7.00 17.75
N THR A 525 -18.95 -6.25 18.62
CA THR A 525 -17.89 -6.74 19.50
C THR A 525 -18.21 -6.32 20.93
N LEU A 526 -18.04 -7.25 21.87
CA LEU A 526 -18.07 -7.01 23.30
C LEU A 526 -16.69 -7.33 23.86
N GLY A 527 -16.22 -6.53 24.81
CA GLY A 527 -14.94 -6.77 25.48
C GLY A 527 -14.89 -6.16 26.87
N ALA A 528 -14.02 -6.72 27.68
CA ALA A 528 -13.73 -6.27 29.03
C ALA A 528 -12.24 -6.34 29.32
N GLY A 529 -11.75 -5.44 30.15
CA GLY A 529 -10.34 -5.45 30.52
C GLY A 529 -10.07 -4.76 31.82
N THR A 530 -8.90 -5.04 32.39
CA THR A 530 -8.39 -4.39 33.60
C THR A 530 -6.90 -4.12 33.48
N ARG A 531 -6.44 -3.04 34.08
CA ARG A 531 -5.01 -2.75 34.19
C ARG A 531 -4.66 -2.00 35.45
N ARG A 532 -3.46 -2.24 35.94
CA ARG A 532 -2.75 -1.41 36.87
C ARG A 532 -1.41 -1.06 36.26
N ASP A 533 -1.20 0.23 35.95
CA ASP A 533 0.04 0.67 35.28
C ASP A 533 0.38 2.12 35.60
N ILE A 534 1.56 2.55 35.15
CA ILE A 534 2.03 3.94 35.24
C ILE A 534 2.02 4.52 33.84
N LEU A 535 1.42 5.70 33.68
CA LEU A 535 1.29 6.36 32.41
C LEU A 535 1.28 7.89 32.52
N GLN A 536 1.52 8.55 31.41
CA GLN A 536 1.26 9.96 31.24
C GLN A 536 -0.22 10.16 30.90
N LEU A 537 -0.90 11.07 31.59
CA LEU A 537 -2.25 11.51 31.24
C LEU A 537 -2.21 12.46 30.02
N GLY A 538 -3.35 12.66 29.35
CA GLY A 538 -3.45 13.51 28.16
C GLY A 538 -3.05 12.83 26.86
N VAL A 539 -3.12 11.49 26.82
CA VAL A 539 -2.82 10.70 25.62
C VAL A 539 -3.89 10.91 24.56
N GLN A 540 -3.45 10.87 23.30
CA GLN A 540 -4.23 11.16 22.11
C GLN A 540 -5.53 10.36 21.95
N LEU A 541 -6.51 10.98 21.32
CA LEU A 541 -7.81 10.38 21.01
C LEU A 541 -7.76 9.26 19.96
N THR A 542 -6.63 9.12 19.24
CA THR A 542 -6.43 8.14 18.14
C THR A 542 -6.07 6.74 18.61
N ASN A 543 -5.75 6.50 19.86
CA ASN A 543 -5.39 5.17 20.34
C ASN A 543 -6.63 4.28 20.51
N ASP A 544 -6.91 3.46 19.50
CA ASP A 544 -8.00 2.49 19.47
C ASP A 544 -7.76 1.25 20.37
N ASP A 545 -6.55 1.08 20.91
CA ASP A 545 -6.16 -0.13 21.66
C ASP A 545 -6.81 -0.21 23.06
N GLY A 546 -7.67 0.75 23.41
CA GLY A 546 -8.40 0.72 24.68
C GLY A 546 -7.49 0.58 25.90
N ILE A 547 -7.83 -0.36 26.79
CA ILE A 547 -7.12 -0.57 28.04
C ILE A 547 -5.68 -1.10 27.85
N MET A 548 -5.39 -1.70 26.69
CA MET A 548 -4.05 -2.20 26.35
C MET A 548 -3.15 -1.15 25.71
N ALA A 549 -3.68 0.05 25.45
CA ALA A 549 -2.93 1.18 24.89
C ALA A 549 -1.72 1.52 25.77
N ARG A 550 -0.58 1.71 25.14
CA ARG A 550 0.68 2.05 25.80
C ARG A 550 0.97 3.53 25.66
N THR A 551 1.43 4.14 26.70
CA THR A 551 2.03 5.47 26.62
C THR A 551 3.50 5.35 26.28
N PHE A 552 3.98 6.23 25.42
CA PHE A 552 5.39 6.27 25.04
C PHE A 552 6.30 6.47 26.27
N ALA A 553 5.89 7.34 27.18
CA ALA A 553 6.65 7.71 28.36
C ALA A 553 6.94 6.54 29.34
N SER A 554 6.12 5.49 29.35
CA SER A 554 6.25 4.43 30.36
C SER A 554 6.77 3.09 29.82
N SER A 555 6.84 2.90 28.49
CA SER A 555 6.95 1.54 27.96
C SER A 555 7.98 1.34 26.85
N THR A 556 8.88 2.30 26.61
CA THR A 556 9.87 2.14 25.54
C THR A 556 11.30 2.46 26.02
N ILE A 557 12.28 1.80 25.40
CA ILE A 557 13.70 2.10 25.58
C ILE A 557 14.07 3.54 25.18
N PHE A 558 13.25 4.15 24.34
CA PHE A 558 13.46 5.50 23.79
C PHE A 558 12.80 6.59 24.62
N ALA A 559 12.09 6.25 25.70
CA ALA A 559 11.41 7.20 26.59
C ALA A 559 12.36 7.97 27.54
N ARG A 560 13.67 7.95 27.29
CA ARG A 560 14.63 8.69 28.08
C ARG A 560 14.39 10.19 28.01
N GLY A 561 14.44 10.86 29.14
CA GLY A 561 14.21 12.29 29.31
C GLY A 561 13.74 12.56 30.73
N ASP A 562 13.38 13.78 31.05
CA ASP A 562 12.80 14.17 32.34
C ASP A 562 11.32 13.83 32.37
N ASN A 563 10.99 12.60 32.75
CA ASN A 563 9.62 12.04 32.72
C ASN A 563 9.15 11.55 34.10
N ALA A 564 9.50 12.29 35.17
CA ALA A 564 9.10 11.98 36.53
C ALA A 564 7.60 12.24 36.83
N SER A 565 6.93 13.11 36.05
CA SER A 565 5.52 13.49 36.24
C SER A 565 4.57 12.47 35.63
N LEU A 566 4.54 11.25 36.16
CA LEU A 566 3.68 10.16 35.71
C LEU A 566 2.58 9.86 36.72
N SER A 567 1.48 9.26 36.24
CA SER A 567 0.32 8.88 37.05
C SER A 567 0.22 7.37 37.17
N SER A 568 -0.11 6.90 38.38
CA SER A 568 -0.49 5.51 38.64
C SER A 568 -2.00 5.38 38.38
N LEU A 569 -2.36 4.41 37.56
CA LEU A 569 -3.73 4.15 37.14
C LEU A 569 -4.13 2.71 37.45
N ASN A 570 -5.23 2.54 38.18
CA ASN A 570 -6.00 1.30 38.17
C ASN A 570 -7.27 1.53 37.38
N GLN A 571 -7.55 0.68 36.41
CA GLN A 571 -8.68 0.86 35.48
C GLN A 571 -9.30 -0.48 35.16
N THR A 572 -10.64 -0.52 35.19
CA THR A 572 -11.44 -1.61 34.63
C THR A 572 -12.42 -1.02 33.62
N ASN A 573 -12.56 -1.70 32.50
CA ASN A 573 -13.35 -1.22 31.36
C ASN A 573 -14.20 -2.37 30.82
N LEU A 574 -15.46 -2.06 30.51
CA LEU A 574 -16.35 -2.89 29.71
C LEU A 574 -16.74 -2.09 28.48
N PHE A 575 -16.65 -2.68 27.30
CA PHE A 575 -16.99 -1.96 26.10
C PHE A 575 -17.80 -2.80 25.11
N THR A 576 -18.58 -2.12 24.30
CA THR A 576 -19.21 -2.67 23.12
C THR A 576 -18.99 -1.76 21.92
N SER A 577 -18.87 -2.35 20.74
CA SER A 577 -18.74 -1.58 19.50
C SER A 577 -19.47 -2.25 18.35
N ILE A 578 -19.93 -1.43 17.41
CA ILE A 578 -20.65 -1.86 16.21
C ILE A 578 -20.28 -0.93 15.04
N GLU A 579 -20.23 -1.47 13.83
CA GLU A 579 -20.17 -0.71 12.58
C GLU A 579 -21.51 -0.81 11.84
N PRO A 580 -22.44 0.12 12.07
CA PRO A 580 -23.75 0.07 11.43
C PRO A 580 -23.67 0.22 9.91
N TRP A 581 -22.65 0.95 9.42
CA TRP A 581 -22.26 1.04 8.02
C TRP A 581 -20.76 1.14 7.86
N LYS A 582 -20.29 0.91 6.67
CA LYS A 582 -18.85 0.83 6.31
C LYS A 582 -18.06 2.04 6.80
N ASN A 583 -16.94 1.77 7.47
CA ASN A 583 -15.97 2.77 7.96
C ASN A 583 -16.55 3.78 8.97
N PHE A 584 -17.68 3.44 9.60
CA PHE A 584 -18.25 4.20 10.70
C PHE A 584 -18.51 3.27 11.89
N GLN A 585 -17.83 3.50 13.00
CA GLN A 585 -17.91 2.72 14.22
C GLN A 585 -18.56 3.54 15.34
N ILE A 586 -19.49 2.90 16.04
CA ILE A 586 -20.06 3.39 17.30
C ILE A 586 -19.48 2.49 18.39
N ARG A 587 -18.89 3.09 19.41
CA ARG A 587 -18.34 2.38 20.57
C ARG A 587 -18.86 3.02 21.86
N LEU A 588 -19.28 2.19 22.79
CA LEU A 588 -19.69 2.57 24.14
C LEU A 588 -18.76 1.87 25.15
N ASP A 589 -18.12 2.64 25.98
CA ASP A 589 -17.24 2.20 27.05
C ASP A 589 -17.82 2.57 28.41
N GLY A 590 -17.89 1.62 29.34
CA GLY A 590 -18.08 1.87 30.76
C GLY A 590 -16.75 1.66 31.49
N THR A 591 -16.25 2.68 32.13
CA THR A 591 -14.91 2.68 32.74
C THR A 591 -15.01 3.00 34.23
N MET A 592 -14.31 2.23 35.05
CA MET A 592 -14.03 2.52 36.46
C MET A 592 -12.53 2.71 36.61
N GLN A 593 -12.08 3.79 37.24
CA GLN A 593 -10.67 4.05 37.40
C GLN A 593 -10.34 4.78 38.68
N SER A 594 -9.10 4.58 39.13
CA SER A 594 -8.51 5.27 40.26
C SER A 594 -7.15 5.82 39.83
N ILE A 595 -6.99 7.13 39.91
CA ILE A 595 -5.82 7.87 39.44
C ILE A 595 -5.13 8.56 40.62
N LYS A 596 -3.81 8.40 40.74
CA LYS A 596 -2.98 9.12 41.70
C LYS A 596 -1.59 9.43 41.10
N SER A 597 -0.85 10.35 41.67
CA SER A 597 0.55 10.56 41.33
C SER A 597 1.35 9.28 41.51
N ALA A 598 2.22 8.97 40.57
CA ALA A 598 3.24 7.92 40.71
C ALA A 598 4.54 8.41 41.35
N ASN A 599 4.69 9.75 41.51
CA ASN A 599 5.82 10.42 42.14
C ASN A 599 5.29 11.57 43.02
N PRO A 600 4.69 11.27 44.20
CA PRO A 600 3.99 12.28 45.02
C PRO A 600 4.88 13.41 45.53
N ASP A 601 6.19 13.19 45.69
CA ASP A 601 7.14 14.18 46.19
C ASP A 601 7.50 15.22 45.09
N GLY A 602 7.43 14.84 43.80
CA GLY A 602 7.76 15.71 42.67
C GLY A 602 6.57 16.17 41.82
N PHE A 603 5.43 15.48 41.98
CA PHE A 603 4.24 15.73 41.16
C PHE A 603 2.96 15.44 41.94
N SER A 604 2.09 16.41 42.13
CA SER A 604 0.87 16.26 42.91
C SER A 604 -0.39 16.25 42.03
N LEU A 605 -1.28 15.30 42.30
CA LEU A 605 -2.66 15.24 41.75
C LEU A 605 -3.70 15.38 42.87
N MET A 606 -3.31 15.96 44.00
CA MET A 606 -4.21 16.16 45.14
C MET A 606 -5.26 17.26 44.84
N TYR A 607 -6.43 17.08 45.39
CA TYR A 607 -7.55 18.02 45.24
C TYR A 607 -8.42 18.06 46.50
N TYR A 608 -9.22 19.12 46.64
CA TYR A 608 -10.20 19.28 47.69
C TYR A 608 -11.58 18.81 47.24
N LYS A 609 -12.23 17.97 48.03
CA LYS A 609 -13.64 17.61 47.92
C LYS A 609 -14.31 17.64 49.26
N ASP A 610 -15.41 18.37 49.40
CA ASP A 610 -16.19 18.54 50.63
C ASP A 610 -15.33 18.97 51.81
N GLY A 611 -14.36 19.87 51.57
CA GLY A 611 -13.41 20.35 52.54
C GLY A 611 -12.28 19.37 52.93
N ALA A 612 -12.28 18.14 52.40
CA ALA A 612 -11.28 17.13 52.64
C ALA A 612 -10.26 17.03 51.50
N LEU A 613 -8.98 16.88 51.89
CA LEU A 613 -7.89 16.67 50.95
C LEU A 613 -7.91 15.22 50.44
N ARG A 614 -7.98 15.05 49.13
CA ARG A 614 -7.94 13.75 48.44
C ARG A 614 -6.63 13.59 47.66
N LYS A 615 -6.00 12.40 47.75
CA LYS A 615 -4.76 12.03 47.06
C LYS A 615 -5.01 11.14 45.84
N THR A 616 -6.20 10.61 45.72
CA THR A 616 -6.63 9.69 44.69
C THR A 616 -7.96 10.15 44.10
N THR A 617 -8.03 10.24 42.79
CA THR A 617 -9.26 10.53 42.08
C THR A 617 -9.91 9.22 41.66
N ASN A 618 -11.08 8.93 42.22
CA ASN A 618 -11.91 7.81 41.82
C ASN A 618 -12.93 8.33 40.79
N ASP A 619 -13.07 7.62 39.67
CA ASP A 619 -13.89 8.07 38.59
C ASP A 619 -14.56 6.87 37.90
N SER A 620 -15.86 6.99 37.68
CA SER A 620 -16.65 6.05 36.90
C SER A 620 -17.44 6.81 35.87
N HIS A 621 -17.24 6.44 34.62
CA HIS A 621 -17.84 7.16 33.48
C HIS A 621 -18.24 6.23 32.35
N PHE A 622 -19.16 6.74 31.54
CA PHE A 622 -19.48 6.16 30.23
C PHE A 622 -18.95 7.08 29.12
N THR A 623 -18.34 6.48 28.09
CA THR A 623 -17.86 7.20 26.90
C THR A 623 -18.52 6.65 25.64
N LEU A 624 -19.24 7.49 24.93
CA LEU A 624 -19.72 7.22 23.57
C LEU A 624 -18.72 7.77 22.57
N SER A 625 -18.18 6.90 21.71
CA SER A 625 -17.24 7.28 20.66
C SER A 625 -17.86 7.00 19.28
N LEU A 626 -17.87 8.02 18.42
CA LEU A 626 -18.24 7.92 17.02
C LEU A 626 -16.95 8.07 16.20
N ILE A 627 -16.58 7.04 15.45
CA ILE A 627 -15.33 6.99 14.70
C ILE A 627 -15.65 6.78 13.22
N ALA A 628 -15.27 7.76 12.39
CA ALA A 628 -15.44 7.69 10.94
C ALA A 628 -14.08 7.70 10.23
N ARG A 629 -13.90 6.78 9.26
CA ARG A 629 -12.73 6.70 8.39
C ARG A 629 -13.14 6.63 6.91
N PRO A 630 -13.77 7.69 6.37
CA PRO A 630 -14.32 7.66 5.02
C PRO A 630 -13.23 7.39 3.98
N GLY A 631 -13.50 6.43 3.07
CA GLY A 631 -12.56 6.02 2.03
C GLY A 631 -11.41 5.12 2.51
N ALA A 632 -11.32 4.77 3.79
CA ALA A 632 -10.34 3.79 4.25
C ALA A 632 -10.67 2.40 3.70
N LYS A 633 -9.64 1.69 3.27
CA LYS A 633 -9.72 0.31 2.78
C LYS A 633 -9.15 -0.63 3.85
N PHE A 634 -9.89 -1.68 4.15
CA PHE A 634 -9.50 -2.63 5.20
C PHE A 634 -9.53 -4.06 4.69
N SER A 635 -8.56 -4.87 5.13
CA SER A 635 -8.68 -6.33 5.19
C SER A 635 -9.06 -6.76 6.59
N GLN A 636 -9.98 -7.70 6.70
CA GLN A 636 -10.39 -8.28 7.96
C GLN A 636 -10.04 -9.76 8.02
N THR A 637 -9.36 -10.16 9.09
CA THR A 637 -9.10 -11.56 9.42
C THR A 637 -9.57 -11.81 10.85
N GLY A 638 -10.69 -12.51 11.01
CA GLY A 638 -11.30 -12.70 12.32
C GLY A 638 -11.61 -11.37 13.01
N ILE A 639 -11.18 -11.23 14.28
CA ILE A 639 -11.35 -10.01 15.07
C ILE A 639 -10.38 -8.91 14.64
N ASP A 640 -9.24 -9.25 14.07
CA ASP A 640 -8.22 -8.29 13.65
C ASP A 640 -8.59 -7.64 12.32
N ARG A 641 -8.17 -6.39 12.15
CA ARG A 641 -8.43 -5.56 10.98
C ARG A 641 -7.17 -4.78 10.63
N TYR A 642 -6.85 -4.73 9.35
CA TYR A 642 -5.68 -4.05 8.83
C TYR A 642 -6.09 -3.01 7.80
N GLU A 643 -5.68 -1.76 8.03
CA GLU A 643 -5.91 -0.68 7.10
C GLU A 643 -4.90 -0.71 5.96
N HIS A 644 -5.38 -0.56 4.73
CA HIS A 644 -4.55 -0.45 3.53
C HIS A 644 -4.30 1.02 3.21
N GLY A 645 -3.09 1.47 3.48
CA GLY A 645 -2.70 2.86 3.25
C GLY A 645 -3.00 3.79 4.40
N THR A 646 -2.41 4.96 4.32
CA THR A 646 -2.42 5.96 5.40
C THR A 646 -3.08 7.28 5.01
N LEU A 647 -3.73 7.33 3.83
CA LEU A 647 -4.27 8.61 3.29
C LEU A 647 -5.73 8.90 3.65
N ALA A 648 -6.43 7.93 4.22
CA ALA A 648 -7.81 8.14 4.64
C ALA A 648 -7.88 9.07 5.86
N PRO A 649 -8.91 9.95 5.94
CA PRO A 649 -9.13 10.75 7.14
C PRO A 649 -9.60 9.88 8.30
N THR A 650 -9.26 10.29 9.51
CA THR A 650 -9.83 9.77 10.76
C THR A 650 -10.55 10.90 11.47
N ILE A 651 -11.82 10.70 11.76
CA ILE A 651 -12.69 11.65 12.47
C ILE A 651 -13.21 10.95 13.69
N VAL A 652 -13.01 11.52 14.87
CA VAL A 652 -13.47 10.96 16.14
C VAL A 652 -14.25 12.01 16.92
N LEU A 653 -15.42 11.65 17.39
CA LEU A 653 -16.19 12.42 18.36
C LEU A 653 -16.43 11.56 19.58
N LYS A 654 -16.00 12.03 20.75
CA LYS A 654 -16.18 11.34 22.03
C LYS A 654 -17.00 12.21 22.99
N TYR A 655 -18.03 11.63 23.57
CA TYR A 655 -18.79 12.22 24.68
C TYR A 655 -18.61 11.33 25.91
N THR A 656 -18.14 11.91 27.00
CA THR A 656 -17.94 11.21 28.28
C THR A 656 -18.84 11.79 29.35
N ARG A 657 -19.55 10.93 30.07
CA ARG A 657 -20.37 11.25 31.22
C ARG A 657 -19.83 10.56 32.47
N GLY A 658 -19.23 11.34 33.39
CA GLY A 658 -18.89 10.89 34.73
C GLY A 658 -20.09 10.90 35.66
N ILE A 659 -20.21 9.89 36.54
CA ILE A 659 -21.36 9.73 37.43
C ILE A 659 -20.83 9.60 38.86
N GLU A 660 -21.11 10.62 39.69
CA GLU A 660 -20.75 10.61 41.09
C GLU A 660 -21.48 9.52 41.86
N GLY A 661 -20.82 8.91 42.84
CA GLY A 661 -21.33 7.80 43.64
C GLY A 661 -21.32 6.45 42.94
N LEU A 662 -21.31 6.38 41.61
CA LEU A 662 -21.22 5.11 40.88
C LEU A 662 -19.86 4.45 41.16
N PHE A 663 -19.87 3.26 41.80
CA PHE A 663 -18.63 2.55 42.20
C PHE A 663 -17.63 3.42 42.96
N GLY A 664 -18.09 4.39 43.76
CA GLY A 664 -17.27 5.29 44.53
C GLY A 664 -16.64 6.43 43.75
N SER A 665 -17.19 6.75 42.58
CA SER A 665 -16.77 7.90 41.75
C SER A 665 -16.97 9.22 42.50
N ASP A 666 -15.99 10.12 42.36
CA ASP A 666 -15.98 11.38 43.09
C ASP A 666 -16.71 12.53 42.38
N PHE A 667 -16.99 12.42 41.04
CA PHE A 667 -17.43 13.55 40.24
C PHE A 667 -18.55 13.23 39.25
N ASN A 668 -19.48 14.19 39.14
CA ASN A 668 -20.35 14.29 37.98
C ASN A 668 -19.74 15.23 36.97
N TYR A 669 -19.57 14.80 35.72
CA TYR A 669 -19.06 15.67 34.69
C TYR A 669 -19.47 15.23 33.27
N ASN A 670 -19.46 16.21 32.36
CA ASN A 670 -19.66 16.00 30.93
C ASN A 670 -18.40 16.49 30.19
N LYS A 671 -17.92 15.67 29.26
CA LYS A 671 -16.75 16.01 28.45
C LYS A 671 -17.04 15.68 27.01
N LEU A 672 -16.75 16.61 26.11
CA LEU A 672 -16.84 16.43 24.67
C LEU A 672 -15.47 16.61 24.04
N GLN A 673 -15.07 15.71 23.15
CA GLN A 673 -13.79 15.77 22.46
C GLN A 673 -13.96 15.44 20.99
N PHE A 674 -13.22 16.15 20.13
CA PHE A 674 -13.23 15.97 18.68
C PHE A 674 -11.81 15.86 18.17
N LEU A 675 -11.57 14.93 17.20
CA LEU A 675 -10.32 14.79 16.47
C LEU A 675 -10.61 14.71 14.98
N PHE A 676 -9.80 15.43 14.22
CA PHE A 676 -9.69 15.30 12.76
C PHE A 676 -8.23 15.11 12.38
N TYR A 677 -7.91 13.97 11.79
CA TYR A 677 -6.59 13.68 11.23
C TYR A 677 -6.72 13.37 9.75
N LYS A 678 -5.90 14.01 8.90
CA LYS A 678 -5.83 13.69 7.48
C LYS A 678 -4.47 14.01 6.87
N PRO A 679 -3.82 13.06 6.20
CA PRO A 679 -2.69 13.32 5.31
C PRO A 679 -3.17 13.66 3.89
N PHE A 680 -2.51 14.63 3.27
CA PHE A 680 -2.76 15.10 1.91
C PHE A 680 -1.51 14.92 1.07
N LEU A 681 -1.62 14.32 -0.11
CA LEU A 681 -0.56 14.33 -1.11
C LEU A 681 -0.60 15.66 -1.85
N VAL A 682 0.51 16.41 -1.83
CA VAL A 682 0.63 17.73 -2.46
C VAL A 682 1.45 17.60 -3.75
N GLY A 683 0.95 16.80 -4.69
CA GLY A 683 1.62 16.53 -5.97
C GLY A 683 3.09 16.10 -5.77
N SER A 684 4.01 16.74 -6.49
CA SER A 684 5.45 16.49 -6.36
C SER A 684 6.11 17.17 -5.13
N TRP A 685 5.34 17.87 -4.30
CA TRP A 685 5.83 18.54 -3.09
C TRP A 685 5.76 17.67 -1.84
N GLY A 686 5.27 16.43 -1.96
CA GLY A 686 5.25 15.49 -0.88
C GLY A 686 3.93 15.37 -0.15
N LYS A 687 3.95 15.23 1.18
CA LYS A 687 2.80 14.90 2.01
C LYS A 687 2.64 15.88 3.16
N LEU A 688 1.48 16.54 3.24
CA LEU A 688 1.05 17.37 4.37
C LEU A 688 0.17 16.53 5.30
N GLN A 689 0.52 16.47 6.58
CA GLN A 689 -0.30 15.87 7.63
C GLN A 689 -0.96 16.98 8.45
N VAL A 690 -2.26 16.85 8.66
CA VAL A 690 -3.07 17.77 9.48
C VAL A 690 -3.66 16.97 10.63
N ASN A 691 -3.38 17.38 11.86
CA ASN A 691 -4.05 16.85 13.06
C ASN A 691 -4.65 18.03 13.82
N PHE A 692 -5.95 17.99 14.01
CA PHE A 692 -6.73 18.96 14.76
C PHE A 692 -7.49 18.26 15.88
N GLU A 693 -7.35 18.75 17.10
CA GLU A 693 -8.10 18.27 18.26
C GLU A 693 -8.77 19.45 18.97
N ALA A 694 -9.96 19.19 19.50
CA ALA A 694 -10.67 20.15 20.36
C ALA A 694 -11.43 19.40 21.44
N GLY A 695 -11.58 19.99 22.59
CA GLY A 695 -12.35 19.36 23.66
C GLY A 695 -12.78 20.36 24.75
N LYS A 696 -13.83 19.97 25.46
CA LYS A 696 -14.39 20.73 26.56
C LYS A 696 -14.86 19.83 27.69
N ASN A 697 -14.42 20.13 28.90
CA ASN A 697 -15.09 19.75 30.14
C ASN A 697 -16.11 20.81 30.46
N PHE A 698 -17.37 20.42 30.71
CA PHE A 698 -18.45 21.36 31.02
C PHE A 698 -18.58 21.62 32.51
N ASP A 699 -17.96 20.77 33.32
CA ASP A 699 -18.06 20.75 34.76
C ASP A 699 -16.69 20.90 35.43
N THR A 700 -16.67 21.26 36.71
CA THR A 700 -15.44 21.38 37.51
C THR A 700 -14.96 19.99 37.91
N VAL A 701 -13.72 19.66 37.53
CA VAL A 701 -13.08 18.39 37.81
C VAL A 701 -11.62 18.57 38.23
N PRO A 702 -11.02 17.64 38.97
CA PRO A 702 -9.64 17.72 39.37
C PRO A 702 -8.68 17.54 38.20
N LEU A 703 -7.42 17.91 38.37
CA LEU A 703 -6.35 17.85 37.38
C LEU A 703 -6.27 16.49 36.66
N ALA A 704 -6.51 15.40 37.35
CA ALA A 704 -6.48 14.04 36.83
C ALA A 704 -7.56 13.78 35.74
N LEU A 705 -8.67 14.55 35.72
CA LEU A 705 -9.77 14.43 34.76
C LEU A 705 -9.83 15.57 33.75
N GLN A 706 -8.95 16.58 33.88
CA GLN A 706 -8.87 17.72 32.95
C GLN A 706 -8.34 17.32 31.58
N ASN A 707 -8.48 18.23 30.62
CA ASN A 707 -7.81 18.10 29.32
C ASN A 707 -6.36 18.59 29.47
N ILE A 708 -5.41 17.68 29.33
CA ILE A 708 -3.99 17.97 29.42
C ILE A 708 -3.44 18.08 28.01
N ILE A 709 -2.83 19.19 27.66
CA ILE A 709 -2.17 19.36 26.38
C ILE A 709 -0.86 18.55 26.38
N PRO A 710 -0.68 17.62 25.45
CA PRO A 710 0.38 16.61 25.53
C PRO A 710 1.76 17.22 25.25
N GLY A 711 2.57 17.40 26.28
CA GLY A 711 3.99 17.71 26.19
C GLY A 711 4.84 16.47 25.93
N ASN A 712 6.10 16.67 25.52
CA ASN A 712 7.07 15.60 25.30
C ASN A 712 8.42 15.97 25.90
N GLN A 713 8.68 15.56 27.14
CA GLN A 713 9.94 15.77 27.83
C GLN A 713 11.00 14.71 27.48
N SER A 714 10.65 13.70 26.68
CA SER A 714 11.63 12.71 26.20
C SER A 714 12.52 13.26 25.08
N TYR A 715 13.68 12.66 24.85
CA TYR A 715 14.55 12.99 23.71
C TYR A 715 14.04 12.39 22.40
N SER A 716 13.00 11.58 22.44
CA SER A 716 12.46 10.88 21.30
C SER A 716 11.32 11.63 20.64
N LEU A 717 11.11 11.33 19.35
CA LEU A 717 9.95 11.79 18.61
C LEU A 717 8.69 11.10 19.14
N ALA A 718 7.72 11.87 19.56
CA ALA A 718 6.38 11.41 19.90
C ALA A 718 5.37 12.14 19.01
N GLN A 719 4.55 11.37 18.28
CA GLN A 719 3.57 11.96 17.35
C GLN A 719 2.52 12.78 18.10
N ASN A 720 2.08 13.89 17.46
CA ASN A 720 1.03 14.79 17.95
C ASN A 720 1.27 15.31 19.39
N THR A 721 2.52 15.49 19.78
CA THR A 721 2.90 16.13 21.05
C THR A 721 3.63 17.44 20.79
N PHE A 722 3.66 18.31 21.78
CA PHE A 722 4.46 19.53 21.78
C PHE A 722 5.86 19.22 22.32
N ALA A 723 6.87 19.46 21.50
CA ALA A 723 8.24 19.03 21.79
C ALA A 723 8.94 19.85 22.88
N GLN A 724 8.49 21.09 23.11
CA GLN A 724 9.06 22.03 24.09
C GLN A 724 8.10 22.30 25.26
N LEU A 725 7.00 21.56 25.35
CA LEU A 725 6.04 21.67 26.42
C LEU A 725 6.34 20.62 27.48
N ASN A 726 6.41 21.04 28.74
CA ASN A 726 6.54 20.15 29.88
C ASN A 726 5.24 19.37 30.13
N TYR A 727 5.33 18.22 30.77
CA TYR A 727 4.13 17.46 31.16
C TYR A 727 3.30 18.31 32.13
N TYR A 728 1.99 18.36 31.90
CA TYR A 728 1.04 19.13 32.72
C TYR A 728 1.27 20.66 32.72
N GLU A 729 2.17 21.21 31.96
CA GLU A 729 2.36 22.67 31.87
C GLU A 729 1.11 23.39 31.43
N PHE A 730 0.39 22.82 30.42
CA PHE A 730 -0.89 23.33 29.96
C PHE A 730 -2.01 22.32 30.22
N VAL A 731 -2.99 22.78 30.99
CA VAL A 731 -4.22 22.07 31.37
C VAL A 731 -5.39 23.00 31.10
N ALA A 732 -6.49 22.49 30.58
CA ALA A 732 -7.61 23.31 30.14
C ALA A 732 -8.96 22.65 30.35
N ASP A 733 -9.98 23.42 30.67
CA ASP A 733 -11.39 23.00 30.57
C ASP A 733 -11.78 22.90 29.10
N THR A 734 -11.44 23.93 28.33
CA THR A 734 -11.66 23.96 26.86
C THR A 734 -10.32 24.11 26.16
N TYR A 735 -10.05 23.28 25.16
CA TYR A 735 -8.83 23.35 24.40
C TYR A 735 -9.04 23.11 22.91
N THR A 736 -8.10 23.60 22.14
CA THR A 736 -7.90 23.22 20.74
C THR A 736 -6.42 23.11 20.45
N THR A 737 -6.05 22.10 19.63
CA THR A 737 -4.67 21.93 19.15
C THR A 737 -4.67 21.70 17.64
N LEU A 738 -3.63 22.21 16.98
CA LEU A 738 -3.41 22.01 15.55
C LEU A 738 -1.94 21.63 15.33
N HIS A 739 -1.69 20.50 14.68
CA HIS A 739 -0.38 20.10 14.22
C HIS A 739 -0.38 20.00 12.70
N LEU A 740 0.49 20.76 12.07
CA LEU A 740 0.76 20.71 10.64
C LEU A 740 2.19 20.23 10.43
N GLU A 741 2.37 19.14 9.69
CA GLU A 741 3.69 18.60 9.37
C GLU A 741 3.75 18.31 7.87
N HIS A 742 4.74 18.88 7.18
CA HIS A 742 4.93 18.71 5.74
C HIS A 742 6.24 17.98 5.45
N HIS A 743 6.15 16.83 4.81
CA HIS A 743 7.27 16.03 4.32
C HIS A 743 7.50 16.35 2.85
N PHE A 744 8.62 16.97 2.51
CA PHE A 744 8.93 17.38 1.13
C PHE A 744 9.61 16.30 0.30
N ASN A 745 9.88 15.13 0.88
CA ASN A 745 10.49 13.98 0.21
C ASN A 745 11.86 14.27 -0.43
N GLY A 746 12.62 15.21 0.13
CA GLY A 746 13.93 15.60 -0.36
C GLY A 746 13.91 16.59 -1.51
N LYS A 747 12.77 17.19 -1.82
CA LYS A 747 12.64 18.11 -2.97
C LYS A 747 13.49 19.34 -2.82
N ILE A 748 13.59 19.92 -1.63
CA ILE A 748 14.37 21.13 -1.36
C ILE A 748 15.86 20.80 -1.26
N LEU A 749 16.22 19.81 -0.43
CA LEU A 749 17.62 19.42 -0.22
C LEU A 749 18.28 18.85 -1.46
N SER A 750 17.53 18.32 -2.42
CA SER A 750 18.06 17.86 -3.71
C SER A 750 18.57 18.96 -4.62
N PHE A 751 18.24 20.23 -4.36
CA PHE A 751 18.84 21.35 -5.09
C PHE A 751 20.30 21.62 -4.70
N ILE A 752 20.74 21.17 -3.51
CA ILE A 752 22.09 21.38 -3.02
C ILE A 752 22.98 20.20 -3.44
N PRO A 753 23.96 20.36 -4.35
CA PRO A 753 24.66 19.25 -5.00
C PRO A 753 25.37 18.27 -4.04
N LEU A 754 25.95 18.75 -2.94
CA LEU A 754 26.62 17.89 -1.95
C LEU A 754 25.59 17.15 -1.07
N ILE A 755 24.55 17.85 -0.62
CA ILE A 755 23.49 17.28 0.25
C ILE A 755 22.65 16.27 -0.52
N LYS A 756 22.40 16.49 -1.80
CA LYS A 756 21.72 15.54 -2.68
C LYS A 756 22.32 14.13 -2.64
N LYS A 757 23.66 14.02 -2.53
CA LYS A 757 24.34 12.72 -2.43
C LYS A 757 23.99 11.97 -1.13
N LEU A 758 23.63 12.69 -0.08
CA LEU A 758 23.25 12.15 1.20
C LEU A 758 21.80 11.59 1.22
N LYS A 759 20.98 11.88 0.18
CA LYS A 759 19.59 11.45 0.09
C LYS A 759 18.73 11.83 1.31
N LEU A 760 19.07 12.91 2.00
CA LEU A 760 18.30 13.44 3.12
C LEU A 760 16.96 13.98 2.62
N ARG A 761 15.95 13.95 3.48
CA ARG A 761 14.63 14.52 3.22
C ARG A 761 14.33 15.55 4.30
N GLU A 762 13.76 16.66 3.91
CA GLU A 762 13.36 17.73 4.81
C GLU A 762 11.89 17.63 5.20
N ILE A 763 11.63 18.07 6.43
CA ILE A 763 10.30 18.21 7.01
C ILE A 763 10.21 19.63 7.56
N ALA A 764 9.06 20.26 7.45
CA ALA A 764 8.73 21.48 8.19
C ALA A 764 7.45 21.26 8.97
N PHE A 765 7.36 21.85 10.16
CA PHE A 765 6.18 21.72 10.99
C PHE A 765 5.91 22.97 11.82
N ILE A 766 4.62 23.16 12.09
CA ILE A 766 4.13 24.12 13.07
C ILE A 766 3.02 23.46 13.89
N ARG A 767 3.03 23.74 15.19
CA ARG A 767 2.07 23.21 16.15
C ARG A 767 1.52 24.36 16.97
N GLY A 768 0.22 24.34 17.25
CA GLY A 768 -0.42 25.37 18.03
C GLY A 768 -1.40 24.79 19.04
N ALA A 769 -1.53 25.44 20.19
CA ALA A 769 -2.52 25.12 21.21
C ALA A 769 -3.14 26.40 21.78
N TYR A 770 -4.44 26.36 22.02
CA TYR A 770 -5.18 27.36 22.76
C TYR A 770 -6.09 26.68 23.77
N GLY A 771 -6.28 27.30 24.94
CA GLY A 771 -7.18 26.73 25.93
C GLY A 771 -7.51 27.71 27.03
N THR A 772 -8.59 27.42 27.76
CA THR A 772 -9.04 28.17 28.92
C THR A 772 -9.18 27.25 30.13
N LEU A 773 -8.95 27.78 31.30
CA LEU A 773 -9.12 27.06 32.57
C LEU A 773 -9.84 27.97 33.56
N SER A 774 -11.02 27.53 34.01
CA SER A 774 -11.86 28.26 34.94
C SER A 774 -11.21 28.35 36.31
N ASP A 775 -11.52 29.44 37.07
CA ASP A 775 -11.03 29.60 38.41
C ASP A 775 -11.56 28.53 39.38
N ALA A 776 -12.76 28.02 39.14
CA ALA A 776 -13.31 26.87 39.84
C ALA A 776 -12.45 25.60 39.66
N SER A 777 -12.03 25.34 38.45
CA SER A 777 -11.13 24.20 38.14
C SER A 777 -9.71 24.40 38.67
N LYS A 778 -9.25 25.62 38.88
CA LYS A 778 -7.98 25.90 39.57
C LYS A 778 -8.14 25.66 41.07
N ALA A 779 -9.22 26.21 41.67
CA ALA A 779 -9.45 26.21 43.09
C ALA A 779 -9.64 24.81 43.72
N ILE A 780 -10.15 23.86 42.96
CA ILE A 780 -10.33 22.48 43.44
C ILE A 780 -9.00 21.75 43.64
N ASN A 781 -7.93 22.12 42.98
CA ASN A 781 -6.62 21.46 43.05
C ASN A 781 -5.73 22.11 44.09
N VAL A 782 -4.86 21.32 44.74
CA VAL A 782 -3.90 21.84 45.70
C VAL A 782 -2.78 22.58 45.00
N GLU A 783 -2.41 23.73 45.52
CA GLU A 783 -1.26 24.47 45.05
C GLU A 783 0.05 23.71 45.33
N GLY A 784 0.69 23.19 44.35
CA GLY A 784 1.94 22.46 44.48
C GLY A 784 2.60 22.14 43.15
N PHE A 785 1.80 22.19 42.11
CA PHE A 785 2.26 22.00 40.74
C PHE A 785 1.80 23.19 39.91
N LYS A 786 2.76 23.89 39.24
CA LYS A 786 2.46 25.05 38.41
C LYS A 786 1.95 24.62 37.04
N TYR A 787 0.66 24.64 36.88
CA TYR A 787 0.00 24.48 35.57
C TYR A 787 -0.85 25.69 35.21
N SER A 788 -1.11 25.88 33.96
CA SER A 788 -1.94 26.97 33.46
C SER A 788 -2.65 26.60 32.17
N ALA A 789 -3.45 27.44 31.61
CA ALA A 789 -3.96 27.29 30.25
C ALA A 789 -3.31 28.36 29.34
N PRO A 790 -3.13 28.07 28.03
CA PRO A 790 -2.65 29.08 27.07
C PRO A 790 -3.81 29.96 26.61
N THR A 791 -4.26 30.87 27.51
CA THR A 791 -5.42 31.76 27.32
C THR A 791 -5.11 33.08 26.67
N ASP A 792 -3.93 33.64 26.95
CA ASP A 792 -3.60 35.02 26.50
C ASP A 792 -3.31 35.05 25.00
N HIS A 793 -2.59 34.04 24.54
CA HIS A 793 -2.21 33.89 23.12
C HIS A 793 -2.23 32.40 22.74
N ILE A 794 -2.36 32.10 21.47
CA ILE A 794 -2.13 30.74 20.98
C ILE A 794 -0.68 30.38 21.27
N TYR A 795 -0.47 29.32 22.09
CA TYR A 795 0.84 28.72 22.23
C TYR A 795 1.25 28.09 20.89
N TYR A 796 2.50 28.30 20.48
CA TYR A 796 2.98 27.67 19.26
C TYR A 796 4.43 27.24 19.34
N GLU A 797 4.71 26.15 18.62
CA GLU A 797 6.03 25.63 18.32
C GLU A 797 6.18 25.52 16.82
N TYR A 798 7.38 25.76 16.32
CA TYR A 798 7.73 25.57 14.94
C TYR A 798 9.09 24.90 14.82
N GLY A 799 9.36 24.35 13.64
CA GLY A 799 10.64 23.77 13.41
C GLY A 799 10.76 23.09 12.05
N PHE A 800 11.91 22.48 11.89
CA PHE A 800 12.19 21.63 10.75
C PHE A 800 12.84 20.33 11.21
N GLY A 801 12.70 19.30 10.38
CA GLY A 801 13.32 18.02 10.59
C GLY A 801 14.11 17.56 9.39
N ILE A 802 15.06 16.68 9.66
CA ILE A 802 15.79 15.94 8.65
C ILE A 802 15.49 14.47 8.87
N GLU A 803 14.86 13.84 7.91
CA GLU A 803 14.61 12.42 7.88
C GLU A 803 15.51 11.72 6.85
N ASN A 804 15.42 10.41 6.79
CA ASN A 804 16.23 9.61 5.89
C ASN A 804 17.73 9.65 6.24
N ILE A 805 18.05 9.82 7.51
CA ILE A 805 19.42 9.75 8.03
C ILE A 805 19.78 8.27 8.22
N GLY A 806 20.98 7.86 7.80
CA GLY A 806 21.44 6.48 7.97
C GLY A 806 22.60 6.11 7.06
N PHE A 807 22.93 4.84 7.04
CA PHE A 807 24.05 4.29 6.27
C PHE A 807 23.54 3.39 5.13
N GLY A 808 24.16 3.53 3.96
CA GLY A 808 23.77 2.72 2.80
C GLY A 808 22.33 3.00 2.39
N ASN A 809 21.50 1.97 2.35
CA ASN A 809 20.05 2.04 2.12
C ASN A 809 19.23 1.95 3.42
N LEU A 810 19.86 1.61 4.55
CA LEU A 810 19.20 1.63 5.87
C LEU A 810 19.17 3.07 6.40
N ARG A 811 18.10 3.79 6.09
CA ARG A 811 17.92 5.20 6.39
C ARG A 811 16.60 5.40 7.12
N ILE A 812 16.65 5.16 8.41
CA ILE A 812 15.46 5.09 9.27
C ILE A 812 15.49 6.11 10.41
N PHE A 813 16.52 6.97 10.48
CA PHE A 813 16.62 7.98 11.53
C PHE A 813 16.04 9.31 11.06
N ARG A 814 15.37 9.98 12.00
CA ARG A 814 14.86 11.34 11.88
C ARG A 814 15.34 12.17 13.06
N VAL A 815 15.71 13.42 12.81
CA VAL A 815 16.08 14.42 13.82
C VAL A 815 15.27 15.67 13.55
N ASP A 816 14.57 16.18 14.57
CA ASP A 816 13.77 17.39 14.53
C ASP A 816 14.39 18.46 15.42
N PHE A 817 14.46 19.68 14.88
CA PHE A 817 14.87 20.89 15.57
C PHE A 817 13.61 21.71 15.86
N ASN A 818 13.30 21.91 17.12
CA ASN A 818 12.06 22.48 17.60
C ASN A 818 12.33 23.76 18.36
N TRP A 819 11.58 24.82 18.04
CA TRP A 819 11.60 26.10 18.73
C TRP A 819 10.24 26.37 19.34
N ARG A 820 10.27 26.87 20.59
CA ARG A 820 9.11 27.43 21.27
C ARG A 820 8.95 28.89 20.86
N GLY A 821 7.76 29.28 20.38
CA GLY A 821 7.54 30.59 19.79
C GLY A 821 7.09 31.68 20.77
N ASN A 822 6.45 31.27 21.88
CA ASN A 822 5.95 32.21 22.90
C ASN A 822 5.86 31.57 24.29
N TYR A 823 5.33 32.30 25.30
CA TYR A 823 5.34 31.92 26.73
C TYR A 823 6.76 31.64 27.21
N LEU A 824 7.69 32.53 26.86
CA LEU A 824 9.13 32.36 27.13
C LEU A 824 9.56 32.86 28.53
N ASP A 825 8.69 33.50 29.23
CA ASP A 825 8.87 34.11 30.55
C ASP A 825 8.70 33.12 31.73
N ARG A 826 8.34 31.88 31.45
CA ARG A 826 8.07 30.87 32.44
C ARG A 826 9.37 30.22 32.95
N PRO A 827 9.45 29.83 34.23
CA PRO A 827 10.58 29.10 34.75
C PRO A 827 10.61 27.66 34.17
N ASP A 828 11.79 27.09 34.11
CA ASP A 828 12.04 25.68 33.77
C ASP A 828 11.51 25.24 32.36
N ILE A 829 11.41 26.18 31.44
CA ILE A 829 11.04 25.88 30.06
C ILE A 829 12.23 25.68 29.14
N SER A 830 12.05 24.89 28.11
CA SER A 830 12.99 24.78 27.01
C SER A 830 12.52 25.64 25.84
N THR A 831 13.36 26.56 25.37
CA THR A 831 13.07 27.40 24.20
C THR A 831 13.46 26.75 22.87
N PHE A 832 14.41 25.83 22.94
CA PHE A 832 14.92 25.04 21.80
C PHE A 832 15.22 23.62 22.23
N GLY A 833 14.91 22.67 21.38
CA GLY A 833 15.24 21.27 21.65
C GLY A 833 15.34 20.42 20.40
N VAL A 834 16.15 19.39 20.52
CA VAL A 834 16.35 18.40 19.46
C VAL A 834 15.68 17.11 19.86
N LYS A 835 14.83 16.57 18.99
CA LYS A 835 14.19 15.26 19.16
C LYS A 835 14.68 14.32 18.06
N ALA A 836 14.96 13.08 18.41
CA ALA A 836 15.42 12.07 17.47
C ALA A 836 14.60 10.79 17.58
N GLY A 837 14.46 10.08 16.48
CA GLY A 837 13.70 8.82 16.52
C GLY A 837 13.90 7.99 15.26
N PHE A 838 13.23 6.86 15.28
CA PHE A 838 13.18 5.96 14.14
C PHE A 838 11.89 6.21 13.36
N GLN A 839 12.02 6.37 12.07
CA GLN A 839 10.90 6.48 11.15
C GLN A 839 11.22 5.68 9.90
N VAL A 840 10.52 4.56 9.75
CA VAL A 840 10.64 3.73 8.54
C VAL A 840 9.68 4.30 7.51
N ASN A 841 10.18 5.18 6.65
CA ASN A 841 9.48 5.67 5.47
C ASN A 841 10.18 5.08 4.24
N PHE A 842 9.37 4.51 3.34
CA PHE A 842 9.90 4.08 2.04
C PHE A 842 10.33 5.26 1.19
#